data_e3cad494ce00777ee966e3418651869f
#
_entry.id   e3cad494ce00777ee966e3418651869f
#
_cell.length_a   1.000
_cell.length_b   1.000
_cell.length_c   1.000
_cell.angle_alpha   90.00
_cell.angle_beta   90.00
_cell.angle_gamma   90.00
#
_symmetry.space_group_name_H-M   'P 1'
#
loop_
_entity.id
_entity.type
_entity.pdbx_description
1 polymer ?
#
loop_
_entity_poly.entity_id
_entity_poly.type
_entity_poly.pdbx_seq_one_letter_code
_entity_poly.pdbx_strand_id
1 'polypeptide(L)'
;MTCRWIAILAVSQFLWIANAGAQPAIFWFNDPVGPDETVLVTGSDLNEIKSATVARIHDQGSTSAAEEETSVAVLQANPLSLKLVIPKEFTPGIYRFTLAHAEGSLVGRINLPTVYWAQGNLGAAVSPAGWIQVFGRNIIRRAERARLVFVPDGGAAPIAAPLTKGDMWRGAFRVPDQLPQGQYRLRLSNGDGGDSEWVDAGSVMVRAPDPEPAQSFDVRAYGAVGDGKVDSTRAINAAIDAARQIGGGTVYFPRGRYLVSDMLVIPPGVRIRGERTDLVNLVWPDFSSPPPALLQGTSRFSIEDLTIYASNHLHIISGGFVFRDAQAPDAADIAIRRVRIRASAFRGLMDPEATIQRMNDFHRTFPDTVPDTIRLSGNRIEVSDCDILGSGHSLRLFKATNAVVSGNILNNGRYGSYSLMGSHQVIFENNLVTAADLQATGGGITTLSKYVSASENIFVGGNTFKAIYGWDREAMTTDGPGGYYFGHAASVSPNGLSLLDAPDPYPATPDWAGAMVMVVNGRGSGQYGRVAAFASTPPKMSITLDRALQVPLDRTSEITIVQAQENYLIVDNSFEDTGVAAQSYGTGLGHVIAGNRSTRTSGFAAIGLSYGHFQPSWRIQILDNHILEGNVYRAGPDRDVISNEASIFVRANQNATTAGRPPLVQAVIVRGNRLDQDAHIEIAGFSAASPGVRDVVVEANTIGASRVGLLVDRGVASWLGRRNVEERRISK
;
A
#
# COMPACT_ATOMS: atom_id res chain seq x y z
N MET A 1 -78.41 -5.50 -40.31
CA MET A 1 -77.75 -6.17 -39.19
C MET A 1 -76.52 -5.35 -38.86
N THR A 2 -76.53 -4.65 -37.77
CA THR A 2 -75.78 -3.52 -37.39
C THR A 2 -74.39 -3.85 -36.86
N CYS A 3 -73.32 -3.31 -37.54
CA CYS A 3 -71.95 -3.37 -37.07
C CYS A 3 -71.68 -2.13 -36.26
N ARG A 4 -71.37 -2.25 -34.97
CA ARG A 4 -70.94 -1.13 -34.10
C ARG A 4 -69.41 -1.01 -34.14
N TRP A 5 -68.92 0.13 -34.55
CA TRP A 5 -67.54 0.53 -34.44
C TRP A 5 -67.28 1.08 -33.04
N ILE A 6 -66.30 0.48 -32.32
CA ILE A 6 -65.76 1.02 -31.07
C ILE A 6 -64.47 1.76 -31.41
N ALA A 7 -64.48 3.07 -31.26
CA ALA A 7 -63.31 3.91 -31.36
C ALA A 7 -62.51 3.82 -30.03
N ILE A 8 -61.27 3.31 -30.10
CA ILE A 8 -60.32 3.33 -28.99
C ILE A 8 -59.54 4.66 -29.12
N LEU A 9 -59.79 5.57 -28.17
CA LEU A 9 -58.94 6.74 -27.93
C LEU A 9 -57.64 6.30 -27.29
N ALA A 10 -56.55 6.34 -28.03
CA ALA A 10 -55.20 6.21 -27.46
C ALA A 10 -54.81 7.57 -26.85
N VAL A 11 -54.84 7.65 -25.53
CA VAL A 11 -54.26 8.76 -24.78
C VAL A 11 -52.74 8.52 -24.71
N SER A 12 -52.00 9.23 -25.54
CA SER A 12 -50.54 9.31 -25.48
C SER A 12 -50.16 10.14 -24.25
N GLN A 13 -49.83 9.45 -23.12
CA GLN A 13 -49.13 10.08 -22.04
C GLN A 13 -47.69 10.37 -22.50
N PHE A 14 -47.42 11.60 -22.88
CA PHE A 14 -46.08 12.13 -22.91
C PHE A 14 -45.55 12.17 -21.48
N LEU A 15 -44.77 11.16 -21.09
CA LEU A 15 -43.89 11.28 -19.93
C LEU A 15 -42.85 12.38 -20.28
N TRP A 16 -43.04 13.52 -19.67
CA TRP A 16 -41.97 14.50 -19.51
C TRP A 16 -40.95 13.83 -18.60
N ILE A 17 -39.88 13.27 -19.19
CA ILE A 17 -38.65 13.01 -18.45
C ILE A 17 -38.11 14.43 -18.17
N ALA A 18 -38.42 14.95 -16.99
CA ALA A 18 -37.70 16.07 -16.46
C ALA A 18 -36.22 15.70 -16.51
N ASN A 19 -35.42 16.43 -17.26
CA ASN A 19 -33.99 16.43 -17.10
C ASN A 19 -33.74 16.85 -15.65
N ALA A 20 -33.61 15.88 -14.76
CA ALA A 20 -33.06 16.12 -13.44
C ALA A 20 -31.65 16.69 -13.72
N GLY A 21 -31.49 17.97 -13.55
CA GLY A 21 -30.18 18.63 -13.67
C GLY A 21 -29.19 17.81 -12.85
N ALA A 22 -28.02 17.58 -13.40
CA ALA A 22 -26.99 16.84 -12.70
C ALA A 22 -26.70 17.56 -11.38
N GLN A 23 -26.96 16.89 -10.24
CA GLN A 23 -26.74 17.49 -8.94
C GLN A 23 -25.26 17.39 -8.56
N PRO A 24 -24.68 18.47 -8.01
CA PRO A 24 -23.32 18.44 -7.50
C PRO A 24 -23.09 17.31 -6.52
N ALA A 25 -21.93 16.67 -6.59
CA ALA A 25 -21.55 15.58 -5.70
C ALA A 25 -20.08 15.67 -5.32
N ILE A 26 -19.72 15.35 -4.07
CA ILE A 26 -18.34 15.27 -3.58
C ILE A 26 -17.90 13.82 -3.62
N PHE A 27 -16.76 13.53 -4.26
CA PHE A 27 -16.17 12.21 -4.29
C PHE A 27 -14.98 12.08 -3.34
N TRP A 28 -14.25 13.18 -3.13
CA TRP A 28 -13.08 13.20 -2.26
C TRP A 28 -12.68 14.65 -1.93
N PHE A 29 -12.01 14.80 -0.80
CA PHE A 29 -11.23 15.98 -0.44
C PHE A 29 -9.98 15.56 0.35
N ASN A 30 -8.93 16.38 0.28
CA ASN A 30 -7.70 16.07 1.01
C ASN A 30 -7.84 16.39 2.50
N ASP A 31 -7.20 15.58 3.30
CA ASP A 31 -6.87 15.81 4.70
C ASP A 31 -5.61 15.00 5.09
N PRO A 32 -4.83 15.40 6.11
CA PRO A 32 -5.06 16.52 7.02
C PRO A 32 -4.94 17.90 6.34
N VAL A 33 -5.65 18.89 6.94
CA VAL A 33 -5.54 20.30 6.54
C VAL A 33 -5.55 21.17 7.79
N GLY A 34 -4.63 22.13 7.85
CA GLY A 34 -4.53 23.13 8.91
C GLY A 34 -5.06 24.50 8.53
N PRO A 35 -5.00 25.48 9.47
CA PRO A 35 -5.29 26.88 9.18
C PRO A 35 -4.40 27.42 8.06
N ASP A 36 -4.96 28.27 7.19
CA ASP A 36 -4.34 28.81 5.99
C ASP A 36 -3.89 27.76 4.96
N GLU A 37 -4.40 26.53 5.04
CA GLU A 37 -4.13 25.47 4.06
C GLU A 37 -5.31 25.23 3.13
N THR A 38 -5.01 24.69 1.97
CA THR A 38 -5.98 24.47 0.90
C THR A 38 -6.66 23.12 1.02
N VAL A 39 -7.99 23.14 0.97
CA VAL A 39 -8.84 21.97 0.74
C VAL A 39 -9.10 21.86 -0.75
N LEU A 40 -8.62 20.82 -1.38
CA LEU A 40 -8.99 20.42 -2.72
C LEU A 40 -10.18 19.47 -2.63
N VAL A 41 -11.30 19.85 -3.22
CA VAL A 41 -12.51 19.02 -3.33
C VAL A 41 -12.62 18.52 -4.75
N THR A 42 -12.80 17.22 -4.94
CA THR A 42 -13.11 16.62 -6.25
C THR A 42 -14.50 16.02 -6.26
N GLY A 43 -15.17 16.06 -7.41
CA GLY A 43 -16.56 15.64 -7.47
C GLY A 43 -17.16 15.72 -8.87
N SER A 44 -18.46 15.92 -8.96
CA SER A 44 -19.21 16.18 -10.19
C SER A 44 -19.98 17.48 -10.06
N ASP A 45 -20.08 18.21 -11.17
CA ASP A 45 -20.85 19.44 -11.30
C ASP A 45 -20.51 20.54 -10.26
N LEU A 46 -19.25 20.55 -9.80
CA LEU A 46 -18.78 21.47 -8.76
C LEU A 46 -18.70 22.94 -9.23
N ASN A 47 -18.78 23.22 -10.52
CA ASN A 47 -18.97 24.56 -11.07
C ASN A 47 -20.34 25.18 -10.71
N GLU A 48 -21.31 24.38 -10.28
CA GLU A 48 -22.63 24.84 -9.83
C GLU A 48 -22.63 25.37 -8.38
N ILE A 49 -21.52 25.24 -7.66
CA ILE A 49 -21.37 25.78 -6.31
C ILE A 49 -21.34 27.30 -6.34
N LYS A 50 -22.24 27.94 -5.57
CA LYS A 50 -22.43 29.40 -5.52
C LYS A 50 -21.66 30.04 -4.38
N SER A 51 -21.55 29.38 -3.25
CA SER A 51 -20.83 29.87 -2.09
C SER A 51 -20.33 28.73 -1.21
N ALA A 52 -19.37 29.04 -0.37
CA ALA A 52 -18.81 28.09 0.60
C ALA A 52 -18.66 28.76 1.96
N THR A 53 -18.90 27.98 3.01
CA THR A 53 -18.60 28.36 4.40
C THR A 53 -17.74 27.27 5.04
N VAL A 54 -16.94 27.66 6.03
CA VAL A 54 -16.15 26.74 6.87
C VAL A 54 -16.44 27.12 8.33
N ALA A 55 -16.63 26.11 9.16
CA ALA A 55 -16.73 26.25 10.60
C ALA A 55 -15.85 25.22 11.31
N ARG A 56 -15.26 25.62 12.43
CA ARG A 56 -14.54 24.70 13.30
C ARG A 56 -15.52 23.96 14.20
N ILE A 57 -15.33 22.67 14.41
CA ILE A 57 -16.11 21.88 15.37
C ILE A 57 -15.50 22.06 16.76
N HIS A 58 -16.35 22.32 17.77
CA HIS A 58 -15.89 22.46 19.14
C HIS A 58 -15.26 21.16 19.68
N ASP A 59 -14.21 21.31 20.46
CA ASP A 59 -13.52 20.17 21.10
C ASP A 59 -14.16 19.70 22.42
N GLN A 60 -15.24 20.37 22.86
CA GLN A 60 -15.95 20.06 24.10
C GLN A 60 -17.46 19.99 23.83
N GLY A 61 -18.12 19.10 24.54
CA GLY A 61 -19.58 18.92 24.45
C GLY A 61 -19.98 17.62 23.73
N SER A 62 -21.23 17.23 23.95
CA SER A 62 -21.84 16.02 23.40
C SER A 62 -22.52 16.21 22.05
N THR A 63 -22.55 17.43 21.54
CA THR A 63 -23.16 17.77 20.25
C THR A 63 -22.08 18.26 19.29
N SER A 64 -22.23 17.97 18.00
CA SER A 64 -21.37 18.51 16.92
C SER A 64 -21.64 20.00 16.68
N ALA A 65 -21.73 20.80 17.77
CA ALA A 65 -21.85 22.23 17.68
C ALA A 65 -20.62 22.81 17.01
N ALA A 66 -20.81 23.52 15.91
CA ALA A 66 -19.78 24.26 15.23
C ALA A 66 -19.68 25.67 15.76
N GLU A 67 -18.48 26.24 15.68
CA GLU A 67 -18.29 27.69 15.79
C GLU A 67 -19.04 28.40 14.66
N GLU A 68 -19.07 29.73 14.71
CA GLU A 68 -19.71 30.53 13.68
C GLU A 68 -19.17 30.19 12.28
N GLU A 69 -20.07 30.05 11.32
CA GLU A 69 -19.69 29.76 9.93
C GLU A 69 -19.03 30.97 9.28
N THR A 70 -17.81 30.79 8.81
CA THR A 70 -17.04 31.81 8.10
C THR A 70 -17.16 31.57 6.59
N SER A 71 -17.58 32.60 5.84
CA SER A 71 -17.61 32.55 4.39
C SER A 71 -16.21 32.53 3.83
N VAL A 72 -15.95 31.61 2.89
CA VAL A 72 -14.66 31.44 2.21
C VAL A 72 -14.81 31.49 0.68
N ALA A 73 -13.78 31.96 0.01
CA ALA A 73 -13.79 32.00 -1.45
C ALA A 73 -13.73 30.59 -2.06
N VAL A 74 -14.57 30.36 -3.06
CA VAL A 74 -14.48 29.18 -3.93
C VAL A 74 -13.48 29.48 -5.02
N LEU A 75 -12.36 28.77 -5.04
CA LEU A 75 -11.26 28.97 -5.97
C LEU A 75 -11.27 27.91 -7.07
N GLN A 76 -11.00 28.34 -8.32
CA GLN A 76 -10.79 27.46 -9.47
C GLN A 76 -11.91 26.42 -9.66
N ALA A 77 -13.18 26.79 -9.38
CA ALA A 77 -14.31 25.89 -9.57
C ALA A 77 -14.43 25.49 -11.06
N ASN A 78 -14.52 24.19 -11.27
CA ASN A 78 -14.79 23.56 -12.55
C ASN A 78 -15.69 22.34 -12.34
N PRO A 79 -16.22 21.67 -13.36
CA PRO A 79 -17.14 20.56 -13.17
C PRO A 79 -16.61 19.43 -12.26
N LEU A 80 -15.29 19.24 -12.16
CA LEU A 80 -14.69 18.11 -11.48
C LEU A 80 -13.96 18.46 -10.18
N SER A 81 -13.68 19.73 -9.94
CA SER A 81 -13.00 20.17 -8.71
C SER A 81 -13.25 21.61 -8.34
N LEU A 82 -13.01 21.93 -7.08
CA LEU A 82 -12.86 23.28 -6.55
C LEU A 82 -11.85 23.28 -5.39
N LYS A 83 -11.45 24.47 -4.97
CA LYS A 83 -10.54 24.63 -3.83
C LYS A 83 -11.09 25.67 -2.85
N LEU A 84 -10.85 25.43 -1.57
CA LEU A 84 -11.14 26.31 -0.45
C LEU A 84 -9.87 26.51 0.37
N VAL A 85 -9.80 27.59 1.14
CA VAL A 85 -8.71 27.80 2.10
C VAL A 85 -9.34 27.87 3.50
N ILE A 86 -8.80 27.09 4.44
CA ILE A 86 -9.20 27.19 5.85
C ILE A 86 -8.78 28.57 6.39
N PRO A 87 -9.67 29.31 7.05
CA PRO A 87 -9.32 30.60 7.63
C PRO A 87 -8.07 30.52 8.51
N LYS A 88 -7.15 31.44 8.33
CA LYS A 88 -5.85 31.43 9.04
C LYS A 88 -5.99 31.67 10.54
N GLU A 89 -7.06 32.33 10.95
CA GLU A 89 -7.44 32.63 12.33
C GLU A 89 -8.01 31.44 13.08
N PHE A 90 -8.39 30.37 12.38
CA PHE A 90 -8.86 29.14 13.02
C PHE A 90 -7.73 28.43 13.78
N THR A 91 -8.09 27.76 14.86
CA THR A 91 -7.16 26.84 15.52
C THR A 91 -7.23 25.44 14.88
N PRO A 92 -6.14 24.65 14.91
CA PRO A 92 -6.18 23.27 14.43
C PRO A 92 -7.28 22.45 15.09
N GLY A 93 -8.00 21.65 14.30
CA GLY A 93 -9.12 20.83 14.76
C GLY A 93 -9.87 20.19 13.62
N ILE A 94 -11.08 19.73 13.89
CA ILE A 94 -12.01 19.25 12.86
C ILE A 94 -12.75 20.45 12.29
N TYR A 95 -12.86 20.50 10.97
CA TYR A 95 -13.60 21.55 10.27
C TYR A 95 -14.77 20.95 9.50
N ARG A 96 -15.89 21.68 9.49
CA ARG A 96 -17.02 21.42 8.61
C ARG A 96 -17.01 22.47 7.51
N PHE A 97 -17.03 22.05 6.25
CA PHE A 97 -17.31 22.96 5.14
C PHE A 97 -18.68 22.67 4.54
N THR A 98 -19.34 23.72 4.07
CA THR A 98 -20.64 23.66 3.41
C THR A 98 -20.53 24.34 2.06
N LEU A 99 -20.91 23.63 0.98
CA LEU A 99 -20.93 24.11 -0.40
C LEU A 99 -22.38 24.29 -0.82
N ALA A 100 -22.83 25.54 -1.00
CA ALA A 100 -24.19 25.83 -1.40
C ALA A 100 -24.35 25.84 -2.92
N HIS A 101 -25.39 25.21 -3.42
CA HIS A 101 -25.83 25.22 -4.80
C HIS A 101 -27.34 25.55 -4.91
N ALA A 102 -27.87 25.64 -6.15
CA ALA A 102 -29.25 26.14 -6.35
C ALA A 102 -30.31 25.27 -5.65
N GLU A 103 -30.09 23.97 -5.48
CA GLU A 103 -31.06 23.03 -4.96
C GLU A 103 -30.74 22.54 -3.54
N GLY A 104 -29.69 23.08 -2.88
CA GLY A 104 -29.32 22.68 -1.53
C GLY A 104 -27.84 22.92 -1.20
N SER A 105 -27.29 22.06 -0.39
CA SER A 105 -25.88 22.14 -0.01
C SER A 105 -25.22 20.76 0.13
N LEU A 106 -23.91 20.72 -0.11
CA LEU A 106 -23.05 19.59 0.19
C LEU A 106 -22.21 19.91 1.43
N VAL A 107 -22.02 18.94 2.29
CA VAL A 107 -21.28 19.12 3.54
C VAL A 107 -20.13 18.10 3.60
N GLY A 108 -18.94 18.58 3.96
CA GLY A 108 -17.80 17.73 4.25
C GLY A 108 -17.20 18.02 5.62
N ARG A 109 -16.55 17.01 6.21
CA ARG A 109 -15.85 17.13 7.50
C ARG A 109 -14.39 16.75 7.31
N ILE A 110 -13.52 17.72 7.50
CA ILE A 110 -12.07 17.61 7.34
C ILE A 110 -11.45 17.25 8.68
N ASN A 111 -10.38 16.46 8.65
CA ASN A 111 -9.61 16.03 9.80
C ASN A 111 -10.34 15.05 10.73
N LEU A 112 -11.47 14.49 10.34
CA LEU A 112 -11.96 13.28 10.97
C LEU A 112 -11.01 12.11 10.73
N PRO A 113 -10.94 11.14 11.64
CA PRO A 113 -10.21 9.91 11.34
C PRO A 113 -10.75 9.22 10.10
N THR A 114 -9.88 8.93 9.15
CA THR A 114 -10.16 8.03 8.03
C THR A 114 -9.41 6.74 8.28
N VAL A 115 -10.11 5.74 8.83
CA VAL A 115 -9.50 4.46 9.16
C VAL A 115 -9.39 3.60 7.91
N TYR A 116 -8.19 3.14 7.60
CA TYR A 116 -7.94 2.20 6.51
C TYR A 116 -8.09 0.76 7.00
N TRP A 117 -7.47 0.41 8.13
CA TRP A 117 -7.66 -0.87 8.80
C TRP A 117 -7.25 -0.82 10.26
N ALA A 118 -7.66 -1.83 11.00
CA ALA A 118 -7.14 -2.14 12.32
C ALA A 118 -6.54 -3.55 12.34
N GLN A 119 -5.46 -3.75 13.07
CA GLN A 119 -4.75 -5.01 13.18
C GLN A 119 -4.34 -5.28 14.61
N GLY A 120 -4.58 -6.48 15.10
CA GLY A 120 -4.22 -6.92 16.44
C GLY A 120 -3.02 -7.84 16.48
N ASN A 121 -2.60 -8.17 17.70
CA ASN A 121 -1.51 -9.12 17.95
C ASN A 121 -1.82 -10.55 17.46
N LEU A 122 -3.07 -10.82 17.13
CA LEU A 122 -3.53 -12.08 16.52
C LEU A 122 -4.09 -11.87 15.10
N GLY A 123 -3.54 -10.89 14.37
CA GLY A 123 -4.00 -10.52 13.04
C GLY A 123 -5.32 -9.75 13.08
N ALA A 124 -6.39 -10.32 12.51
CA ALA A 124 -7.74 -9.74 12.58
C ALA A 124 -8.41 -9.92 13.98
N ALA A 125 -7.70 -10.53 14.94
CA ALA A 125 -8.16 -10.72 16.31
C ALA A 125 -7.14 -10.12 17.30
N VAL A 126 -7.55 -10.01 18.56
CA VAL A 126 -6.68 -9.57 19.66
C VAL A 126 -6.80 -10.54 20.85
N SER A 127 -5.76 -10.57 21.68
CA SER A 127 -5.86 -11.20 23.00
C SER A 127 -5.94 -10.14 24.10
N PRO A 128 -6.57 -10.45 25.26
CA PRO A 128 -6.41 -9.64 26.47
C PRO A 128 -4.91 -9.41 26.75
N ALA A 129 -4.57 -8.22 27.22
CA ALA A 129 -3.20 -7.75 27.42
C ALA A 129 -2.33 -7.63 26.14
N GLY A 130 -2.86 -7.96 24.97
CA GLY A 130 -2.21 -7.80 23.68
C GLY A 130 -2.19 -6.34 23.19
N TRP A 131 -1.98 -6.17 21.91
CA TRP A 131 -2.02 -4.85 21.26
C TRP A 131 -2.99 -4.84 20.10
N ILE A 132 -3.45 -3.63 19.78
CA ILE A 132 -4.17 -3.31 18.53
C ILE A 132 -3.63 -2.01 17.96
N GLN A 133 -3.43 -1.97 16.66
CA GLN A 133 -3.04 -0.77 15.93
C GLN A 133 -4.13 -0.40 14.92
N VAL A 134 -4.37 0.89 14.78
CA VAL A 134 -5.30 1.47 13.81
C VAL A 134 -4.49 2.35 12.87
N PHE A 135 -4.70 2.19 11.58
CA PHE A 135 -3.96 2.90 10.53
C PHE A 135 -4.90 3.69 9.63
N GLY A 136 -4.43 4.83 9.15
CA GLY A 136 -5.20 5.70 8.27
C GLY A 136 -4.71 7.14 8.29
N ARG A 137 -5.62 8.08 8.12
CA ARG A 137 -5.35 9.53 8.20
C ARG A 137 -6.04 10.13 9.41
N ASN A 138 -5.44 11.14 10.02
CA ASN A 138 -5.97 11.83 11.21
C ASN A 138 -6.26 10.88 12.39
N ILE A 139 -5.47 9.82 12.54
CA ILE A 139 -5.73 8.76 13.52
C ILE A 139 -5.56 9.27 14.96
N ILE A 140 -4.45 9.96 15.25
CA ILE A 140 -4.20 10.59 16.55
C ILE A 140 -3.78 12.04 16.30
N ARG A 141 -4.63 12.99 16.65
CA ARG A 141 -4.34 14.42 16.54
C ARG A 141 -4.02 15.05 17.90
N ARG A 142 -4.69 14.59 18.94
CA ARG A 142 -4.46 15.01 20.34
C ARG A 142 -4.31 13.77 21.20
N ALA A 143 -3.07 13.35 21.43
CA ALA A 143 -2.78 12.09 22.13
C ALA A 143 -3.41 12.02 23.54
N GLU A 144 -3.46 13.14 24.24
CA GLU A 144 -4.04 13.24 25.57
C GLU A 144 -5.58 13.03 25.61
N ARG A 145 -6.26 13.25 24.47
CA ARG A 145 -7.72 13.11 24.33
C ARG A 145 -8.15 12.01 23.38
N ALA A 146 -7.25 11.52 22.54
CA ALA A 146 -7.56 10.43 21.61
C ALA A 146 -7.97 9.17 22.37
N ARG A 147 -8.98 8.45 21.86
CA ARG A 147 -9.56 7.26 22.51
C ARG A 147 -9.92 6.21 21.47
N LEU A 148 -9.58 4.98 21.76
CA LEU A 148 -10.15 3.80 21.11
C LEU A 148 -11.01 3.07 22.14
N VAL A 149 -12.21 2.67 21.74
CA VAL A 149 -13.09 1.89 22.61
C VAL A 149 -13.56 0.61 21.93
N PHE A 150 -13.63 -0.45 22.70
CA PHE A 150 -14.25 -1.72 22.35
C PHE A 150 -15.73 -1.65 22.74
N VAL A 151 -16.62 -1.69 21.77
CA VAL A 151 -18.07 -1.66 21.98
C VAL A 151 -18.59 -3.08 21.83
N PRO A 152 -19.03 -3.75 22.94
CA PRO A 152 -19.50 -5.11 22.85
C PRO A 152 -20.85 -5.20 22.15
N ASP A 153 -21.07 -6.30 21.43
CA ASP A 153 -22.40 -6.62 20.92
C ASP A 153 -23.35 -6.87 22.09
N GLY A 154 -24.54 -6.26 22.07
CA GLY A 154 -25.54 -6.45 23.14
C GLY A 154 -25.70 -5.28 24.11
N GLY A 155 -25.05 -4.13 23.85
CA GLY A 155 -25.39 -2.86 24.52
C GLY A 155 -24.71 -2.63 25.90
N ALA A 156 -23.71 -3.43 26.27
CA ALA A 156 -22.89 -3.14 27.43
C ALA A 156 -22.00 -1.90 27.20
N ALA A 157 -21.52 -1.28 28.28
CA ALA A 157 -20.71 -0.07 28.22
C ALA A 157 -19.43 -0.27 27.39
N PRO A 158 -19.02 0.70 26.56
CA PRO A 158 -17.75 0.64 25.84
C PRO A 158 -16.56 0.57 26.77
N ILE A 159 -15.54 -0.19 26.40
CA ILE A 159 -14.32 -0.39 27.20
C ILE A 159 -13.15 0.30 26.49
N ALA A 160 -12.52 1.27 27.15
CA ALA A 160 -11.44 2.06 26.58
C ALA A 160 -10.12 1.29 26.55
N ALA A 161 -9.37 1.42 25.44
CA ALA A 161 -8.02 0.93 25.29
C ALA A 161 -7.01 2.05 25.56
N PRO A 162 -6.00 1.87 26.43
CA PRO A 162 -4.94 2.85 26.63
C PRO A 162 -4.11 3.05 25.36
N LEU A 163 -3.93 4.30 24.93
CA LEU A 163 -3.00 4.68 23.87
C LEU A 163 -1.57 4.50 24.35
N THR A 164 -0.75 3.77 23.60
CA THR A 164 0.68 3.56 23.91
C THR A 164 1.59 4.41 23.05
N LYS A 165 1.23 4.60 21.77
CA LYS A 165 1.93 5.45 20.80
C LYS A 165 0.93 5.87 19.72
N GLY A 166 1.08 7.08 19.19
CA GLY A 166 0.23 7.50 18.08
C GLY A 166 0.72 8.77 17.43
N ASP A 167 0.36 8.90 16.15
CA ASP A 167 0.62 10.03 15.29
C ASP A 167 -0.55 10.20 14.30
N MET A 168 -0.41 11.10 13.35
CA MET A 168 -1.43 11.39 12.34
C MET A 168 -1.85 10.14 11.52
N TRP A 169 -0.99 9.12 11.43
CA TRP A 169 -1.11 7.98 10.52
C TRP A 169 -1.40 6.67 11.22
N ARG A 170 -1.09 6.59 12.51
CA ARG A 170 -1.20 5.37 13.30
C ARG A 170 -1.57 5.66 14.74
N GLY A 171 -2.39 4.78 15.34
CA GLY A 171 -2.61 4.69 16.78
C GLY A 171 -2.36 3.28 17.27
N ALA A 172 -1.44 3.10 18.22
CA ALA A 172 -1.18 1.84 18.88
C ALA A 172 -1.76 1.85 20.28
N PHE A 173 -2.55 0.84 20.61
CA PHE A 173 -3.27 0.74 21.88
C PHE A 173 -3.01 -0.61 22.54
N ARG A 174 -3.00 -0.62 23.86
CA ARG A 174 -2.98 -1.86 24.64
C ARG A 174 -4.41 -2.37 24.81
N VAL A 175 -4.62 -3.64 24.53
CA VAL A 175 -5.90 -4.31 24.82
C VAL A 175 -6.04 -4.47 26.34
N PRO A 176 -7.17 -4.09 26.94
CA PRO A 176 -7.37 -4.27 28.39
C PRO A 176 -7.17 -5.71 28.85
N ASP A 177 -6.50 -5.88 29.99
CA ASP A 177 -6.10 -7.20 30.52
C ASP A 177 -7.30 -8.12 30.81
N GLN A 178 -8.44 -7.54 31.16
CA GLN A 178 -9.65 -8.27 31.52
C GLN A 178 -10.77 -8.12 30.47
N LEU A 179 -10.41 -7.79 29.22
CA LEU A 179 -11.41 -7.68 28.15
C LEU A 179 -12.03 -9.07 27.90
N PRO A 180 -13.35 -9.25 28.06
CA PRO A 180 -13.99 -10.54 27.83
C PRO A 180 -13.81 -11.02 26.37
N GLN A 181 -13.77 -12.35 26.17
CA GLN A 181 -13.75 -12.90 24.83
C GLN A 181 -15.09 -12.65 24.12
N GLY A 182 -15.03 -12.35 22.82
CA GLY A 182 -16.22 -12.08 22.02
C GLY A 182 -15.95 -11.11 20.88
N GLN A 183 -16.98 -10.80 20.15
CA GLN A 183 -16.95 -9.84 19.03
C GLN A 183 -17.16 -8.41 19.57
N TYR A 184 -16.35 -7.47 19.07
CA TYR A 184 -16.43 -6.05 19.43
C TYR A 184 -16.39 -5.18 18.17
N ARG A 185 -17.17 -4.12 18.19
CA ARG A 185 -16.98 -2.99 17.26
C ARG A 185 -15.96 -2.02 17.87
N LEU A 186 -15.12 -1.49 17.02
CA LEU A 186 -14.13 -0.49 17.42
C LEU A 186 -14.64 0.91 17.07
N ARG A 187 -14.52 1.85 18.00
CA ARG A 187 -14.75 3.26 17.71
C ARG A 187 -13.55 4.09 18.11
N LEU A 188 -13.17 5.02 17.25
CA LEU A 188 -12.00 5.88 17.40
C LEU A 188 -12.43 7.35 17.46
N SER A 189 -11.88 8.09 18.43
CA SER A 189 -11.80 9.55 18.42
C SER A 189 -10.34 9.96 18.37
N ASN A 190 -9.97 10.86 17.47
CA ASN A 190 -8.58 11.35 17.34
C ASN A 190 -8.21 12.44 18.37
N GLY A 191 -9.14 12.80 19.26
CA GLY A 191 -8.97 13.80 20.30
C GLY A 191 -9.42 15.21 19.96
N ASP A 192 -9.81 15.48 18.71
CA ASP A 192 -10.50 16.72 18.31
C ASP A 192 -12.02 16.48 18.21
N GLY A 193 -12.84 17.54 18.27
CA GLY A 193 -14.29 17.53 18.04
C GLY A 193 -15.16 16.95 19.18
N GLY A 194 -14.61 16.72 20.35
CA GLY A 194 -15.34 16.29 21.54
C GLY A 194 -16.00 14.91 21.43
N ASP A 195 -17.09 14.68 22.16
CA ASP A 195 -17.75 13.38 22.24
C ASP A 195 -18.64 13.05 21.02
N SER A 196 -18.81 13.97 20.08
CA SER A 196 -19.65 13.76 18.90
C SER A 196 -18.89 13.20 17.69
N GLU A 197 -17.56 13.33 17.67
CA GLU A 197 -16.76 13.06 16.49
C GLU A 197 -16.01 11.70 16.58
N TRP A 198 -16.80 10.65 16.78
CA TRP A 198 -16.33 9.27 16.78
C TRP A 198 -16.57 8.61 15.43
N VAL A 199 -15.57 7.88 14.94
CA VAL A 199 -15.68 7.09 13.72
C VAL A 199 -15.68 5.59 14.02
N ASP A 200 -16.23 4.80 13.11
CA ASP A 200 -16.11 3.37 13.11
C ASP A 200 -14.67 3.00 12.70
N ALA A 201 -14.01 2.17 13.51
CA ALA A 201 -12.66 1.66 13.23
C ALA A 201 -12.67 0.15 12.92
N GLY A 202 -13.83 -0.38 12.53
CA GLY A 202 -14.03 -1.78 12.19
C GLY A 202 -14.46 -2.64 13.37
N SER A 203 -14.26 -3.93 13.23
CA SER A 203 -14.60 -4.90 14.25
C SER A 203 -13.44 -5.86 14.52
N VAL A 204 -13.39 -6.41 15.74
CA VAL A 204 -12.32 -7.31 16.15
C VAL A 204 -12.87 -8.42 17.05
N MET A 205 -12.34 -9.63 16.87
CA MET A 205 -12.59 -10.74 17.79
C MET A 205 -11.57 -10.71 18.94
N VAL A 206 -12.04 -10.73 20.17
CA VAL A 206 -11.21 -10.94 21.35
C VAL A 206 -11.20 -12.42 21.69
N ARG A 207 -10.03 -13.05 21.69
CA ARG A 207 -9.85 -14.47 22.01
C ARG A 207 -8.58 -14.71 22.84
N ALA A 208 -8.46 -15.87 23.45
CA ALA A 208 -7.22 -16.26 24.10
C ALA A 208 -6.06 -16.31 23.10
N PRO A 209 -4.82 -16.00 23.52
CA PRO A 209 -3.64 -16.21 22.71
C PRO A 209 -3.47 -17.70 22.39
N ASP A 210 -2.79 -17.99 21.28
CA ASP A 210 -2.48 -19.37 20.92
C ASP A 210 -1.53 -19.96 21.98
N PRO A 211 -1.77 -21.21 22.45
CA PRO A 211 -0.94 -21.81 23.47
C PRO A 211 0.48 -22.07 22.93
N GLU A 212 1.47 -21.85 23.78
CA GLU A 212 2.85 -22.26 23.50
C GLU A 212 2.94 -23.79 23.42
N PRO A 213 3.75 -24.34 22.49
CA PRO A 213 3.96 -25.78 22.44
C PRO A 213 4.54 -26.33 23.75
N ALA A 214 3.81 -27.25 24.37
CA ALA A 214 4.16 -27.76 25.72
C ALA A 214 5.36 -28.73 25.71
N GLN A 215 5.64 -29.38 24.56
CA GLN A 215 6.69 -30.41 24.48
C GLN A 215 7.85 -29.95 23.58
N SER A 216 9.06 -30.32 24.03
CA SER A 216 10.30 -30.04 23.30
C SER A 216 11.02 -31.34 22.91
N PHE A 217 11.53 -31.41 21.72
CA PHE A 217 12.24 -32.52 21.09
C PHE A 217 13.67 -32.09 20.80
N ASP A 218 14.63 -32.40 21.69
CA ASP A 218 16.06 -32.11 21.46
C ASP A 218 16.58 -33.00 20.34
N VAL A 219 17.07 -32.41 19.24
CA VAL A 219 17.54 -33.15 18.05
C VAL A 219 18.67 -34.12 18.39
N ARG A 220 19.47 -33.86 19.43
CA ARG A 220 20.55 -34.77 19.89
C ARG A 220 20.00 -36.06 20.46
N ALA A 221 18.84 -36.05 21.09
CA ALA A 221 18.18 -37.25 21.57
C ALA A 221 17.78 -38.21 20.42
N TYR A 222 17.72 -37.70 19.21
CA TYR A 222 17.46 -38.47 17.98
C TYR A 222 18.72 -38.77 17.17
N GLY A 223 19.90 -38.42 17.71
CA GLY A 223 21.19 -38.74 17.12
C GLY A 223 21.81 -37.61 16.25
N ALA A 224 21.29 -36.40 16.30
CA ALA A 224 21.93 -35.27 15.64
C ALA A 224 23.26 -34.91 16.30
N VAL A 225 24.29 -34.69 15.48
CA VAL A 225 25.64 -34.32 15.93
C VAL A 225 25.93 -32.90 15.49
N GLY A 226 26.11 -32.01 16.44
CA GLY A 226 26.35 -30.58 16.19
C GLY A 226 27.82 -30.23 15.91
N ASP A 227 28.58 -31.07 15.20
CA ASP A 227 30.01 -30.94 14.94
C ASP A 227 30.32 -30.28 13.56
N GLY A 228 29.31 -30.11 12.72
CA GLY A 228 29.44 -29.57 11.34
C GLY A 228 30.06 -30.56 10.34
N LYS A 229 30.18 -31.82 10.67
CA LYS A 229 30.78 -32.88 9.83
C LYS A 229 29.82 -34.01 9.54
N VAL A 230 29.14 -34.47 10.57
CA VAL A 230 28.18 -35.58 10.47
C VAL A 230 26.84 -35.01 9.96
N ASP A 231 26.32 -35.66 8.93
CA ASP A 231 24.97 -35.31 8.42
C ASP A 231 23.89 -35.63 9.47
N SER A 232 23.21 -34.62 9.90
CA SER A 232 22.17 -34.68 10.91
C SER A 232 20.75 -34.72 10.35
N THR A 233 20.58 -34.75 9.02
CA THR A 233 19.27 -34.66 8.34
C THR A 233 18.27 -35.69 8.85
N ARG A 234 18.70 -36.96 8.95
CA ARG A 234 17.83 -38.06 9.42
C ARG A 234 17.39 -37.87 10.88
N ALA A 235 18.32 -37.48 11.74
CA ALA A 235 18.03 -37.24 13.14
C ALA A 235 17.08 -36.06 13.37
N ILE A 236 17.29 -34.97 12.63
CA ILE A 236 16.41 -33.79 12.64
C ILE A 236 15.01 -34.16 12.16
N ASN A 237 14.88 -34.89 11.05
CA ASN A 237 13.59 -35.36 10.55
C ASN A 237 12.89 -36.29 11.58
N ALA A 238 13.61 -37.15 12.28
CA ALA A 238 13.02 -37.98 13.34
C ALA A 238 12.47 -37.14 14.50
N ALA A 239 13.13 -36.05 14.88
CA ALA A 239 12.60 -35.11 15.88
C ALA A 239 11.37 -34.35 15.38
N ILE A 240 11.37 -33.93 14.11
CA ILE A 240 10.22 -33.28 13.46
C ILE A 240 9.03 -34.27 13.39
N ASP A 241 9.26 -35.52 13.04
CA ASP A 241 8.23 -36.55 12.97
C ASP A 241 7.64 -36.86 14.37
N ALA A 242 8.46 -36.90 15.41
CA ALA A 242 8.00 -37.07 16.78
C ALA A 242 7.08 -35.91 17.21
N ALA A 243 7.46 -34.68 16.89
CA ALA A 243 6.60 -33.51 17.14
C ALA A 243 5.29 -33.59 16.34
N ARG A 244 5.35 -34.00 15.06
CA ARG A 244 4.17 -34.19 14.21
C ARG A 244 3.19 -35.21 14.77
N GLN A 245 3.69 -36.31 15.32
CA GLN A 245 2.86 -37.41 15.85
C GLN A 245 1.97 -36.97 17.02
N ILE A 246 2.38 -35.96 17.78
CA ILE A 246 1.58 -35.43 18.90
C ILE A 246 0.79 -34.16 18.51
N GLY A 247 0.79 -33.78 17.23
CA GLY A 247 0.07 -32.62 16.73
C GLY A 247 0.81 -31.29 16.83
N GLY A 248 2.10 -31.30 17.19
CA GLY A 248 2.97 -30.12 17.27
C GLY A 248 4.00 -30.22 18.39
N GLY A 249 4.90 -29.25 18.48
CA GLY A 249 5.95 -29.22 19.50
C GLY A 249 7.13 -28.35 19.08
N THR A 250 8.07 -28.16 19.98
CA THR A 250 9.33 -27.45 19.70
C THR A 250 10.42 -28.46 19.36
N VAL A 251 10.90 -28.46 18.12
CA VAL A 251 12.13 -29.16 17.71
C VAL A 251 13.28 -28.25 18.08
N TYR A 252 14.00 -28.64 19.13
CA TYR A 252 15.01 -27.82 19.77
C TYR A 252 16.42 -28.21 19.34
N PHE A 253 17.19 -27.21 18.95
CA PHE A 253 18.59 -27.33 18.57
C PHE A 253 19.48 -26.69 19.64
N PRO A 254 20.18 -27.49 20.44
CA PRO A 254 21.22 -26.97 21.32
C PRO A 254 22.41 -26.44 20.52
N ARG A 255 23.31 -25.74 21.21
CA ARG A 255 24.56 -25.23 20.62
C ARG A 255 25.24 -26.27 19.73
N GLY A 256 25.51 -25.90 18.47
CA GLY A 256 26.17 -26.76 17.50
C GLY A 256 26.11 -26.25 16.07
N ARG A 257 26.83 -26.92 15.20
CA ARG A 257 26.76 -26.79 13.74
C ARG A 257 26.16 -28.07 13.19
N TYR A 258 24.97 -27.99 12.66
CA TYR A 258 24.24 -29.14 12.13
C TYR A 258 24.32 -29.14 10.61
N LEU A 259 25.04 -30.11 10.05
CA LEU A 259 25.06 -30.32 8.60
C LEU A 259 23.74 -30.97 8.19
N VAL A 260 23.09 -30.40 7.18
CA VAL A 260 21.80 -30.86 6.65
C VAL A 260 21.94 -31.03 5.13
N SER A 261 21.68 -32.20 4.62
CA SER A 261 21.92 -32.55 3.22
C SER A 261 20.67 -32.60 2.34
N ASP A 262 19.49 -32.31 2.92
CA ASP A 262 18.21 -32.34 2.21
C ASP A 262 17.25 -31.30 2.75
N MET A 263 16.08 -31.15 2.13
CA MET A 263 15.00 -30.29 2.59
C MET A 263 14.41 -30.78 3.92
N LEU A 264 14.18 -29.85 4.83
CA LEU A 264 13.42 -30.10 6.05
C LEU A 264 11.96 -29.62 5.85
N VAL A 265 11.02 -30.54 6.00
CA VAL A 265 9.58 -30.22 5.92
C VAL A 265 9.04 -30.01 7.32
N ILE A 266 8.47 -28.85 7.56
CA ILE A 266 7.95 -28.44 8.87
C ILE A 266 6.43 -28.61 8.90
N PRO A 267 5.90 -29.56 9.68
CA PRO A 267 4.46 -29.77 9.80
C PRO A 267 3.76 -28.63 10.56
N PRO A 268 2.44 -28.45 10.39
CA PRO A 268 1.67 -27.53 11.20
C PRO A 268 1.78 -27.83 12.71
N GLY A 269 1.91 -26.77 13.51
CA GLY A 269 2.09 -26.87 14.97
C GLY A 269 3.54 -27.07 15.43
N VAL A 270 4.49 -27.18 14.50
CA VAL A 270 5.90 -27.37 14.84
C VAL A 270 6.66 -26.05 14.84
N ARG A 271 7.42 -25.84 15.92
CA ARG A 271 8.40 -24.77 16.07
C ARG A 271 9.80 -25.33 15.91
N ILE A 272 10.59 -24.79 15.01
CA ILE A 272 12.04 -25.02 14.88
C ILE A 272 12.72 -23.94 15.71
N ARG A 273 13.43 -24.30 16.78
CA ARG A 273 14.05 -23.33 17.67
C ARG A 273 15.47 -23.70 18.05
N GLY A 274 16.39 -22.77 17.82
CA GLY A 274 17.76 -22.85 18.34
C GLY A 274 17.86 -22.39 19.79
N GLU A 275 18.95 -22.75 20.46
CA GLU A 275 19.29 -22.24 21.80
C GLU A 275 19.51 -20.71 21.76
N ARG A 276 20.22 -20.22 20.75
CA ARG A 276 20.47 -18.81 20.48
C ARG A 276 21.03 -18.65 19.06
N THR A 277 20.71 -17.53 18.41
CA THR A 277 21.07 -17.25 17.00
C THR A 277 22.55 -17.42 16.70
N ASP A 278 23.44 -17.02 17.62
CA ASP A 278 24.90 -17.11 17.42
C ASP A 278 25.52 -18.46 17.81
N LEU A 279 24.76 -19.33 18.47
CA LEU A 279 25.23 -20.63 18.94
C LEU A 279 24.78 -21.80 18.05
N VAL A 280 23.69 -21.63 17.32
CA VAL A 280 23.10 -22.70 16.51
C VAL A 280 23.21 -22.36 15.04
N ASN A 281 23.90 -23.24 14.29
CA ASN A 281 24.08 -23.07 12.86
C ASN A 281 23.55 -24.29 12.10
N LEU A 282 22.59 -24.06 11.21
CA LEU A 282 22.18 -25.03 10.20
C LEU A 282 22.96 -24.74 8.92
N VAL A 283 23.64 -25.76 8.40
CA VAL A 283 24.54 -25.61 7.25
C VAL A 283 24.14 -26.59 6.17
N TRP A 284 23.75 -26.07 5.02
CA TRP A 284 23.50 -26.88 3.83
C TRP A 284 24.73 -26.90 2.92
N PRO A 285 25.02 -28.06 2.30
CA PRO A 285 26.08 -28.15 1.31
C PRO A 285 25.70 -27.40 0.03
N ASP A 286 26.68 -27.27 -0.83
CA ASP A 286 26.53 -26.67 -2.14
C ASP A 286 25.94 -27.71 -3.12
N PHE A 287 24.64 -27.64 -3.34
CA PHE A 287 23.95 -28.59 -4.23
C PHE A 287 24.29 -28.38 -5.69
N SER A 288 24.44 -29.45 -6.45
CA SER A 288 24.45 -29.40 -7.91
C SER A 288 23.06 -29.15 -8.49
N SER A 289 22.04 -29.68 -7.82
CA SER A 289 20.61 -29.45 -8.11
C SER A 289 19.91 -29.17 -6.77
N PRO A 290 19.67 -27.92 -6.43
CA PRO A 290 19.07 -27.55 -5.15
C PRO A 290 17.61 -28.00 -5.05
N PRO A 291 17.15 -28.41 -3.86
CA PRO A 291 15.73 -28.67 -3.63
C PRO A 291 14.90 -27.36 -3.73
N PRO A 292 13.57 -27.46 -3.88
CA PRO A 292 12.70 -26.26 -4.01
C PRO A 292 12.85 -25.28 -2.86
N ALA A 293 13.07 -25.76 -1.65
CA ALA A 293 13.39 -24.97 -0.47
C ALA A 293 14.24 -25.76 0.51
N LEU A 294 14.98 -25.11 1.39
CA LEU A 294 15.73 -25.81 2.45
C LEU A 294 14.83 -26.07 3.67
N LEU A 295 13.99 -25.13 4.01
CA LEU A 295 12.97 -25.22 5.06
C LEU A 295 11.61 -24.93 4.44
N GLN A 296 10.71 -25.91 4.43
CA GLN A 296 9.41 -25.83 3.79
C GLN A 296 8.30 -26.09 4.80
N GLY A 297 7.37 -25.14 4.97
CA GLY A 297 6.16 -25.31 5.76
C GLY A 297 4.94 -24.72 5.06
N THR A 298 3.74 -25.20 5.38
CA THR A 298 2.51 -24.68 4.77
C THR A 298 1.75 -23.73 5.67
N SER A 299 1.66 -24.02 6.97
CA SER A 299 0.84 -23.24 7.92
C SER A 299 1.23 -23.56 9.37
N ARG A 300 0.97 -22.65 10.28
CA ARG A 300 1.12 -22.80 11.75
C ARG A 300 2.48 -23.36 12.16
N PHE A 301 3.55 -22.68 11.75
CA PHE A 301 4.91 -23.03 12.13
C PHE A 301 5.75 -21.79 12.45
N SER A 302 6.83 -21.98 13.19
CA SER A 302 7.83 -20.93 13.37
C SER A 302 9.26 -21.46 13.26
N ILE A 303 10.18 -20.54 12.91
CA ILE A 303 11.63 -20.75 12.90
C ILE A 303 12.26 -19.62 13.70
N GLU A 304 13.02 -19.99 14.75
CA GLU A 304 13.48 -19.02 15.74
C GLU A 304 14.91 -19.30 16.25
N ASP A 305 15.63 -18.25 16.61
CA ASP A 305 16.87 -18.30 17.41
C ASP A 305 18.02 -19.12 16.78
N LEU A 306 18.22 -19.08 15.46
CA LEU A 306 19.26 -19.84 14.78
C LEU A 306 19.87 -19.08 13.57
N THR A 307 21.02 -19.56 13.10
CA THR A 307 21.68 -19.09 11.89
C THR A 307 21.65 -20.14 10.79
N ILE A 308 21.41 -19.72 9.54
CA ILE A 308 21.38 -20.55 8.35
C ILE A 308 22.50 -20.13 7.41
N TYR A 309 23.29 -21.12 6.93
CA TYR A 309 24.29 -20.96 5.90
C TYR A 309 23.95 -21.87 4.70
N ALA A 310 23.87 -21.29 3.53
CA ALA A 310 23.60 -22.04 2.31
C ALA A 310 24.13 -21.33 1.07
N SER A 311 24.47 -22.10 0.05
CA SER A 311 24.77 -21.58 -1.29
C SER A 311 24.11 -22.45 -2.36
N ASN A 312 23.99 -21.90 -3.57
CA ASN A 312 23.36 -22.57 -4.71
C ASN A 312 21.96 -23.14 -4.36
N HIS A 313 21.10 -22.29 -3.82
CA HIS A 313 19.74 -22.64 -3.37
C HIS A 313 18.68 -22.04 -4.30
N LEU A 314 17.42 -22.55 -4.22
CA LEU A 314 16.24 -21.90 -4.77
C LEU A 314 15.62 -20.98 -3.72
N HIS A 315 15.01 -21.55 -2.68
CA HIS A 315 14.56 -20.79 -1.51
C HIS A 315 15.23 -21.32 -0.23
N ILE A 316 15.52 -20.45 0.70
CA ILE A 316 15.98 -20.87 2.04
C ILE A 316 14.77 -21.26 2.88
N ILE A 317 13.81 -20.34 3.04
CA ILE A 317 12.57 -20.58 3.77
C ILE A 317 11.40 -20.35 2.82
N SER A 318 10.53 -21.34 2.70
CA SER A 318 9.28 -21.24 1.94
C SER A 318 8.10 -21.60 2.84
N GLY A 319 7.22 -20.64 3.09
CA GLY A 319 6.04 -20.80 3.95
C GLY A 319 4.75 -20.42 3.24
N GLY A 320 3.70 -21.23 3.43
CA GLY A 320 2.38 -20.95 2.86
C GLY A 320 2.19 -21.37 1.40
N PHE A 321 3.14 -22.09 0.81
CA PHE A 321 3.06 -22.59 -0.55
C PHE A 321 2.99 -24.12 -0.61
N VAL A 322 2.26 -24.65 -1.58
CA VAL A 322 2.24 -26.09 -1.90
C VAL A 322 3.23 -26.39 -3.02
N PHE A 323 3.15 -25.61 -4.11
CA PHE A 323 4.02 -25.76 -5.26
C PHE A 323 4.13 -24.44 -6.03
N ARG A 324 5.33 -24.02 -6.39
CA ARG A 324 5.58 -22.72 -7.04
C ARG A 324 4.90 -21.58 -6.29
N ASP A 325 4.08 -20.79 -6.95
CA ASP A 325 3.27 -19.71 -6.36
C ASP A 325 1.85 -20.15 -5.97
N ALA A 326 1.57 -21.47 -5.96
CA ALA A 326 0.31 -22.00 -5.48
C ALA A 326 0.25 -21.92 -3.94
N GLN A 327 -0.63 -21.06 -3.44
CA GLN A 327 -0.85 -20.89 -2.02
C GLN A 327 -1.44 -22.15 -1.39
N ALA A 328 -0.93 -22.55 -0.22
CA ALA A 328 -1.52 -23.64 0.52
C ALA A 328 -2.93 -23.27 1.02
N PRO A 329 -3.90 -24.18 0.99
CA PRO A 329 -5.18 -23.95 1.64
C PRO A 329 -4.96 -23.59 3.11
N ASP A 330 -5.68 -22.59 3.61
CA ASP A 330 -5.64 -22.13 5.01
C ASP A 330 -4.22 -21.78 5.51
N ALA A 331 -3.34 -21.32 4.62
CA ALA A 331 -2.02 -20.84 4.98
C ALA A 331 -2.13 -19.69 5.98
N ALA A 332 -1.63 -19.91 7.20
CA ALA A 332 -1.72 -18.94 8.28
C ALA A 332 -0.67 -19.21 9.36
N ASP A 333 -0.44 -18.21 10.24
CA ASP A 333 0.31 -18.38 11.48
C ASP A 333 1.75 -18.81 11.25
N ILE A 334 2.45 -18.06 10.41
CA ILE A 334 3.85 -18.31 10.07
C ILE A 334 4.72 -17.25 10.72
N ALA A 335 5.71 -17.66 11.49
CA ALA A 335 6.62 -16.72 12.16
C ALA A 335 8.09 -17.07 11.96
N ILE A 336 8.89 -16.08 11.59
CA ILE A 336 10.34 -16.16 11.48
C ILE A 336 10.91 -15.08 12.43
N ARG A 337 11.58 -15.50 13.51
CA ARG A 337 12.02 -14.59 14.56
C ARG A 337 13.48 -14.78 14.93
N ARG A 338 14.25 -13.71 15.00
CA ARG A 338 15.66 -13.75 15.44
C ARG A 338 16.49 -14.78 14.66
N VAL A 339 16.24 -14.87 13.35
CA VAL A 339 16.96 -15.76 12.46
C VAL A 339 18.02 -14.97 11.70
N ARG A 340 19.25 -15.48 11.65
CA ARG A 340 20.30 -14.97 10.79
C ARG A 340 20.45 -15.85 9.58
N ILE A 341 20.46 -15.26 8.39
CA ILE A 341 20.68 -15.99 7.13
C ILE A 341 21.89 -15.40 6.43
N ARG A 342 22.78 -16.29 5.99
CA ARG A 342 23.93 -15.99 5.15
C ARG A 342 23.90 -16.92 3.97
N ALA A 343 23.35 -16.44 2.86
CA ALA A 343 23.05 -17.28 1.72
C ALA A 343 23.43 -16.62 0.40
N SER A 344 23.75 -17.44 -0.59
CA SER A 344 23.97 -17.03 -1.97
C SER A 344 23.45 -18.09 -2.92
N ALA A 345 22.55 -17.70 -3.82
CA ALA A 345 22.09 -18.59 -4.91
C ALA A 345 23.19 -18.84 -5.94
N PHE A 346 24.26 -18.06 -5.94
CA PHE A 346 25.36 -18.14 -6.87
C PHE A 346 26.68 -18.42 -6.14
N ARG A 347 27.50 -19.22 -6.73
CA ARG A 347 28.81 -19.59 -6.17
C ARG A 347 29.86 -18.51 -6.43
N GLY A 348 30.64 -18.22 -5.39
CA GLY A 348 31.86 -17.43 -5.50
C GLY A 348 31.62 -15.94 -5.81
N LEU A 349 32.74 -15.24 -5.95
CA LEU A 349 32.76 -13.87 -6.43
C LEU A 349 32.73 -13.89 -7.96
N MET A 350 31.86 -13.09 -8.53
CA MET A 350 31.72 -12.95 -9.98
C MET A 350 31.80 -11.48 -10.35
N ASP A 351 32.41 -11.21 -11.50
CA ASP A 351 32.32 -9.90 -12.11
C ASP A 351 30.88 -9.59 -12.58
N PRO A 352 30.57 -8.33 -12.95
CA PRO A 352 29.23 -7.95 -13.38
C PRO A 352 28.70 -8.77 -14.57
N GLU A 353 29.52 -9.05 -15.56
CA GLU A 353 29.11 -9.77 -16.77
C GLU A 353 28.82 -11.24 -16.45
N ALA A 354 29.70 -11.90 -15.70
CA ALA A 354 29.49 -13.26 -15.23
C ALA A 354 28.24 -13.38 -14.35
N THR A 355 27.94 -12.38 -13.55
CA THR A 355 26.74 -12.28 -12.73
C THR A 355 25.49 -12.24 -13.60
N ILE A 356 25.44 -11.34 -14.58
CA ILE A 356 24.29 -11.21 -15.51
C ILE A 356 24.09 -12.52 -16.28
N GLN A 357 25.18 -13.10 -16.79
CA GLN A 357 25.10 -14.37 -17.50
C GLN A 357 24.52 -15.47 -16.60
N ARG A 358 24.96 -15.54 -15.34
CA ARG A 358 24.49 -16.56 -14.39
C ARG A 358 23.02 -16.35 -14.01
N MET A 359 22.57 -15.11 -13.87
CA MET A 359 21.16 -14.77 -13.67
C MET A 359 20.31 -15.23 -14.85
N ASN A 360 20.77 -14.96 -16.07
CA ASN A 360 20.08 -15.40 -17.29
C ASN A 360 20.04 -16.94 -17.40
N ASP A 361 21.10 -17.63 -17.05
CA ASP A 361 21.15 -19.09 -17.01
C ASP A 361 20.19 -19.66 -15.97
N PHE A 362 20.13 -19.03 -14.80
CA PHE A 362 19.19 -19.40 -13.75
C PHE A 362 17.73 -19.24 -14.23
N HIS A 363 17.40 -18.11 -14.83
CA HIS A 363 16.05 -17.88 -15.39
C HIS A 363 15.69 -18.84 -16.53
N ARG A 364 16.66 -19.23 -17.36
CA ARG A 364 16.43 -20.25 -18.38
C ARG A 364 16.15 -21.64 -17.79
N THR A 365 16.85 -21.97 -16.72
CA THR A 365 16.70 -23.26 -16.04
C THR A 365 15.45 -23.33 -15.19
N PHE A 366 15.10 -22.21 -14.55
CA PHE A 366 13.96 -22.07 -13.63
C PHE A 366 13.10 -20.83 -14.00
N PRO A 367 12.41 -20.85 -15.15
CA PRO A 367 11.79 -19.66 -15.74
C PRO A 367 10.71 -19.00 -14.86
N ASP A 368 10.11 -19.78 -13.96
CA ASP A 368 9.04 -19.29 -13.08
C ASP A 368 9.50 -19.12 -11.61
N THR A 369 10.81 -19.12 -11.38
CA THR A 369 11.35 -19.12 -10.01
C THR A 369 12.40 -18.02 -9.85
N VAL A 370 12.16 -17.11 -8.92
CA VAL A 370 13.18 -16.22 -8.37
C VAL A 370 13.72 -16.87 -7.10
N PRO A 371 15.05 -16.94 -6.90
CA PRO A 371 15.62 -17.58 -5.71
C PRO A 371 15.48 -16.70 -4.47
N ASP A 372 14.26 -16.44 -4.05
CA ASP A 372 13.97 -15.64 -2.85
C ASP A 372 14.55 -16.32 -1.60
N THR A 373 15.19 -15.56 -0.75
CA THR A 373 15.75 -16.07 0.49
C THR A 373 14.62 -16.54 1.43
N ILE A 374 13.68 -15.66 1.71
CA ILE A 374 12.44 -16.01 2.43
C ILE A 374 11.26 -15.66 1.54
N ARG A 375 10.39 -16.63 1.26
CA ARG A 375 9.08 -16.39 0.65
C ARG A 375 7.96 -16.89 1.53
N LEU A 376 6.97 -16.05 1.80
CA LEU A 376 5.86 -16.36 2.68
C LEU A 376 4.52 -15.93 2.06
N SER A 377 3.49 -16.75 2.31
CA SER A 377 2.13 -16.50 1.86
C SER A 377 1.13 -16.92 2.95
N GLY A 378 -0.02 -16.24 3.04
CA GLY A 378 -1.07 -16.60 3.99
C GLY A 378 -1.45 -15.47 4.94
N ASN A 379 -2.24 -15.81 5.94
CA ASN A 379 -2.75 -14.88 6.93
C ASN A 379 -1.93 -14.93 8.23
N ARG A 380 -1.73 -13.80 8.87
CA ARG A 380 -0.97 -13.67 10.13
C ARG A 380 0.47 -14.18 9.98
N ILE A 381 1.26 -13.37 9.28
CA ILE A 381 2.68 -13.63 9.03
C ILE A 381 3.51 -12.67 9.89
N GLU A 382 4.57 -13.18 10.52
CA GLU A 382 5.53 -12.38 11.27
C GLU A 382 6.96 -12.67 10.82
N VAL A 383 7.70 -11.60 10.51
CA VAL A 383 9.15 -11.65 10.31
C VAL A 383 9.75 -10.58 11.18
N SER A 384 10.41 -10.97 12.27
CA SER A 384 10.90 -10.01 13.26
C SER A 384 12.32 -10.28 13.73
N ASP A 385 13.09 -9.21 13.95
CA ASP A 385 14.44 -9.21 14.49
C ASP A 385 15.42 -10.14 13.75
N CYS A 386 15.24 -10.27 12.42
CA CYS A 386 16.06 -11.12 11.57
C CYS A 386 17.20 -10.33 10.92
N ASP A 387 18.32 -11.01 10.63
CA ASP A 387 19.47 -10.46 9.92
C ASP A 387 19.73 -11.31 8.65
N ILE A 388 19.23 -10.82 7.51
CA ILE A 388 19.13 -11.59 6.27
C ILE A 388 20.06 -11.00 5.22
N LEU A 389 21.16 -11.71 4.95
CA LEU A 389 21.97 -11.54 3.75
C LEU A 389 21.62 -12.67 2.80
N GLY A 390 20.93 -12.35 1.73
CA GLY A 390 20.40 -13.36 0.82
C GLY A 390 20.61 -13.06 -0.66
N SER A 391 20.12 -13.94 -1.49
CA SER A 391 20.00 -13.79 -2.93
C SER A 391 18.53 -13.71 -3.32
N GLY A 392 18.23 -13.26 -4.53
CA GLY A 392 16.88 -12.98 -4.95
C GLY A 392 16.31 -11.80 -4.17
N HIS A 393 15.04 -11.86 -3.79
CA HIS A 393 14.56 -10.98 -2.73
C HIS A 393 15.01 -11.55 -1.37
N SER A 394 15.44 -10.68 -0.47
CA SER A 394 15.71 -11.10 0.91
C SER A 394 14.43 -11.58 1.59
N LEU A 395 13.31 -10.88 1.33
CA LEU A 395 11.97 -11.23 1.79
C LEU A 395 10.94 -11.03 0.67
N ARG A 396 10.17 -12.05 0.35
CA ARG A 396 8.99 -11.94 -0.50
C ARG A 396 7.73 -12.34 0.26
N LEU A 397 6.81 -11.41 0.42
CA LEU A 397 5.43 -11.67 0.80
C LEU A 397 4.57 -11.77 -0.46
N PHE A 398 3.74 -12.80 -0.54
CA PHE A 398 2.89 -13.07 -1.68
C PHE A 398 1.46 -13.36 -1.20
N LYS A 399 0.52 -12.48 -1.53
CA LYS A 399 -0.87 -12.59 -1.04
C LYS A 399 -0.93 -12.78 0.48
N ALA A 400 -0.04 -12.10 1.21
CA ALA A 400 -0.03 -12.12 2.65
C ALA A 400 -1.08 -11.15 3.21
N THR A 401 -1.70 -11.54 4.31
CA THR A 401 -2.68 -10.70 5.01
C THR A 401 -2.33 -10.61 6.49
N ASN A 402 -2.56 -9.46 7.11
CA ASN A 402 -2.22 -9.22 8.53
C ASN A 402 -0.75 -9.57 8.85
N ALA A 403 0.16 -9.11 8.00
CA ALA A 403 1.58 -9.37 8.16
C ALA A 403 2.28 -8.28 9.00
N VAL A 404 3.28 -8.68 9.77
CA VAL A 404 4.17 -7.78 10.51
C VAL A 404 5.61 -8.11 10.13
N VAL A 405 6.31 -7.13 9.59
CA VAL A 405 7.74 -7.20 9.24
C VAL A 405 8.45 -6.10 10.01
N SER A 406 9.15 -6.43 11.07
CA SER A 406 9.70 -5.41 11.97
C SER A 406 11.08 -5.75 12.54
N GLY A 407 11.92 -4.71 12.71
CA GLY A 407 13.23 -4.84 13.35
C GLY A 407 14.25 -5.65 12.56
N ASN A 408 14.04 -5.86 11.26
CA ASN A 408 14.92 -6.71 10.45
C ASN A 408 16.05 -5.91 9.79
N ILE A 409 17.15 -6.60 9.49
CA ILE A 409 18.17 -6.18 8.53
C ILE A 409 17.93 -6.99 7.27
N LEU A 410 17.44 -6.34 6.21
CA LEU A 410 17.21 -6.92 4.91
C LEU A 410 18.32 -6.47 3.97
N ASN A 411 19.27 -7.36 3.73
CA ASN A 411 20.41 -7.09 2.90
C ASN A 411 20.21 -7.78 1.55
N ASN A 412 20.13 -6.97 0.51
CA ASN A 412 19.79 -7.45 -0.82
C ASN A 412 20.95 -8.22 -1.48
N GLY A 413 20.62 -9.38 -2.03
CA GLY A 413 21.55 -10.15 -2.85
C GLY A 413 21.61 -9.67 -4.30
N ARG A 414 20.57 -9.94 -5.12
CA ARG A 414 20.63 -9.77 -6.59
C ARG A 414 19.36 -9.22 -7.23
N TYR A 415 18.16 -9.53 -6.70
CA TYR A 415 16.89 -9.23 -7.37
C TYR A 415 16.07 -8.15 -6.71
N GLY A 416 16.37 -7.79 -5.51
CA GLY A 416 15.65 -6.80 -4.73
C GLY A 416 15.73 -7.09 -3.23
N SER A 417 15.41 -6.10 -2.41
CA SER A 417 15.49 -6.25 -0.96
C SER A 417 14.26 -6.93 -0.40
N TYR A 418 13.08 -6.59 -0.92
CA TYR A 418 11.81 -7.14 -0.47
C TYR A 418 10.73 -6.97 -1.54
N SER A 419 9.65 -7.73 -1.41
CA SER A 419 8.46 -7.61 -2.25
C SER A 419 7.21 -7.94 -1.44
N LEU A 420 6.12 -7.16 -1.62
CA LEU A 420 4.84 -7.33 -0.91
C LEU A 420 3.69 -7.59 -1.90
N MET A 421 3.88 -8.51 -2.82
CA MET A 421 2.98 -8.74 -3.96
C MET A 421 1.60 -9.19 -3.54
N GLY A 422 0.56 -8.47 -3.95
CA GLY A 422 -0.84 -8.81 -3.70
C GLY A 422 -1.21 -8.93 -2.23
N SER A 423 -0.44 -8.27 -1.34
CA SER A 423 -0.58 -8.39 0.11
C SER A 423 -1.44 -7.27 0.67
N HIS A 424 -2.14 -7.54 1.75
CA HIS A 424 -3.08 -6.62 2.38
C HIS A 424 -2.83 -6.51 3.88
N GLN A 425 -2.99 -5.30 4.44
CA GLN A 425 -2.84 -5.07 5.88
C GLN A 425 -1.45 -5.51 6.35
N VAL A 426 -0.40 -4.89 5.79
CA VAL A 426 0.99 -5.16 6.13
C VAL A 426 1.58 -4.02 6.95
N ILE A 427 2.19 -4.36 8.07
CA ILE A 427 3.01 -3.45 8.89
C ILE A 427 4.47 -3.75 8.57
N PHE A 428 5.15 -2.84 7.88
CA PHE A 428 6.57 -2.91 7.55
C PHE A 428 7.28 -1.76 8.27
N GLU A 429 7.86 -2.05 9.44
CA GLU A 429 8.38 -0.99 10.29
C GLU A 429 9.74 -1.28 10.95
N ASN A 430 10.50 -0.21 11.21
CA ASN A 430 11.76 -0.26 11.94
C ASN A 430 12.79 -1.23 11.34
N ASN A 431 12.76 -1.44 10.01
CA ASN A 431 13.72 -2.29 9.31
C ASN A 431 14.89 -1.45 8.78
N LEU A 432 16.06 -2.06 8.73
CA LEU A 432 17.19 -1.59 7.92
C LEU A 432 17.18 -2.36 6.59
N VAL A 433 16.89 -1.67 5.50
CA VAL A 433 16.92 -2.21 4.15
C VAL A 433 18.16 -1.69 3.43
N THR A 434 19.03 -2.58 3.03
CA THR A 434 20.30 -2.19 2.38
C THR A 434 20.67 -3.14 1.26
N ALA A 435 21.37 -2.64 0.25
CA ALA A 435 21.84 -3.44 -0.88
C ALA A 435 23.27 -3.92 -0.66
N ALA A 436 23.51 -5.20 -0.82
CA ALA A 436 24.83 -5.81 -0.75
C ALA A 436 25.56 -5.83 -2.10
N ASP A 437 24.88 -5.57 -3.21
CA ASP A 437 25.39 -5.80 -4.55
C ASP A 437 24.99 -4.68 -5.51
N LEU A 438 25.96 -4.15 -6.23
CA LEU A 438 25.75 -3.13 -7.27
C LEU A 438 24.92 -3.63 -8.47
N GLN A 439 24.80 -4.93 -8.63
CA GLN A 439 23.98 -5.57 -9.66
C GLN A 439 22.55 -5.87 -9.19
N ALA A 440 22.25 -5.61 -7.93
CA ALA A 440 20.90 -5.79 -7.42
C ALA A 440 19.94 -4.87 -8.15
N THR A 441 18.78 -5.37 -8.56
CA THR A 441 17.66 -4.55 -8.98
C THR A 441 17.11 -3.82 -7.76
N GLY A 442 16.42 -2.73 -7.96
CA GLY A 442 15.77 -1.99 -6.89
C GLY A 442 14.85 -2.89 -6.08
N GLY A 443 14.79 -2.69 -4.79
CA GLY A 443 13.97 -3.53 -3.93
C GLY A 443 12.77 -2.77 -3.46
N GLY A 444 11.70 -2.77 -4.19
CA GLY A 444 10.51 -2.05 -3.81
C GLY A 444 9.34 -2.97 -3.49
N ILE A 445 8.28 -2.38 -3.01
CA ILE A 445 6.97 -3.00 -3.01
C ILE A 445 6.48 -3.00 -4.45
N THR A 446 6.23 -4.17 -5.01
CA THR A 446 5.84 -4.28 -6.41
C THR A 446 4.73 -5.30 -6.61
N THR A 447 3.88 -5.05 -7.58
CA THR A 447 2.81 -5.95 -8.01
C THR A 447 2.97 -6.38 -9.46
N LEU A 448 4.19 -6.44 -9.97
CA LEU A 448 4.49 -6.77 -11.37
C LEU A 448 3.96 -8.13 -11.85
N SER A 449 3.41 -8.95 -10.98
CA SER A 449 2.86 -10.24 -11.40
C SER A 449 1.48 -10.11 -12.01
N LYS A 450 1.34 -10.53 -13.24
CA LYS A 450 0.05 -10.68 -13.93
C LYS A 450 -0.93 -11.67 -13.28
N TYR A 451 -0.50 -12.38 -12.25
CA TYR A 451 -1.31 -13.39 -11.54
C TYR A 451 -1.79 -12.93 -10.17
N VAL A 452 -1.49 -11.69 -9.78
CA VAL A 452 -1.72 -11.21 -8.41
C VAL A 452 -2.59 -9.98 -8.43
N SER A 453 -3.53 -9.91 -7.52
CA SER A 453 -4.26 -8.68 -7.22
C SER A 453 -3.34 -7.60 -6.65
N ALA A 454 -3.80 -6.35 -6.67
CA ALA A 454 -3.08 -5.23 -6.09
C ALA A 454 -2.80 -5.42 -4.61
N SER A 455 -1.75 -4.76 -4.12
CA SER A 455 -1.50 -4.63 -2.68
C SER A 455 -2.25 -3.41 -2.14
N GLU A 456 -2.76 -3.51 -0.92
CA GLU A 456 -3.51 -2.41 -0.30
C GLU A 456 -3.36 -2.39 1.21
N ASN A 457 -3.56 -1.21 1.82
CA ASN A 457 -3.47 -1.01 3.25
C ASN A 457 -2.10 -1.42 3.79
N ILE A 458 -1.07 -0.74 3.30
CA ILE A 458 0.33 -1.00 3.64
C ILE A 458 0.88 0.16 4.46
N PHE A 459 1.40 -0.13 5.64
CA PHE A 459 2.14 0.82 6.46
C PHE A 459 3.64 0.55 6.34
N VAL A 460 4.38 1.54 5.87
CA VAL A 460 5.84 1.53 5.79
C VAL A 460 6.35 2.68 6.64
N GLY A 461 6.78 2.40 7.87
CA GLY A 461 7.08 3.45 8.83
C GLY A 461 8.34 3.23 9.65
N GLY A 462 9.12 4.29 9.88
CA GLY A 462 10.31 4.25 10.72
C GLY A 462 11.45 3.39 10.18
N ASN A 463 11.47 3.06 8.89
CA ASN A 463 12.52 2.26 8.28
C ASN A 463 13.71 3.11 7.85
N THR A 464 14.87 2.49 7.74
CA THR A 464 16.05 3.06 7.08
C THR A 464 16.32 2.29 5.80
N PHE A 465 16.27 2.98 4.66
CA PHE A 465 16.68 2.48 3.35
C PHE A 465 18.01 3.09 3.00
N LYS A 466 19.04 2.28 2.79
CA LYS A 466 20.39 2.79 2.61
C LYS A 466 21.17 2.01 1.56
N ALA A 467 21.96 2.74 0.76
CA ALA A 467 22.91 2.16 -0.18
C ALA A 467 22.26 1.19 -1.17
N ILE A 468 21.15 1.59 -1.80
CA ILE A 468 20.45 0.79 -2.80
C ILE A 468 20.94 1.21 -4.18
N TYR A 469 21.84 0.42 -4.76
CA TYR A 469 22.58 0.75 -5.99
C TYR A 469 22.19 -0.14 -7.19
N GLY A 470 21.14 -0.91 -7.08
CA GLY A 470 20.70 -1.80 -8.15
C GLY A 470 20.33 -1.07 -9.45
N TRP A 471 19.90 -1.80 -10.45
CA TRP A 471 19.54 -1.28 -11.78
C TRP A 471 18.57 -0.11 -11.69
N ASP A 472 17.43 -0.29 -11.04
CA ASP A 472 16.40 0.74 -10.90
C ASP A 472 16.66 1.67 -9.70
N ARG A 473 17.54 1.27 -8.78
CA ARG A 473 17.92 2.05 -7.57
C ARG A 473 16.73 2.50 -6.73
N GLU A 474 15.64 1.79 -6.81
CA GLU A 474 14.40 2.14 -6.12
C GLU A 474 14.41 1.56 -4.71
N ALA A 475 14.30 2.40 -3.70
CA ALA A 475 14.13 1.92 -2.33
C ALA A 475 12.71 1.40 -2.12
N MET A 476 11.73 2.08 -2.72
CA MET A 476 10.32 1.70 -2.66
C MET A 476 9.58 2.13 -3.93
N THR A 477 8.86 1.21 -4.53
CA THR A 477 7.97 1.52 -5.66
C THR A 477 6.63 0.78 -5.52
N THR A 478 5.53 1.44 -5.86
CA THR A 478 4.22 0.82 -6.01
C THR A 478 3.94 0.68 -7.49
N ASP A 479 4.61 -0.26 -8.13
CA ASP A 479 4.54 -0.45 -9.58
C ASP A 479 3.24 -1.15 -9.98
N GLY A 480 2.55 -0.58 -10.94
CA GLY A 480 1.29 -1.10 -11.45
C GLY A 480 1.51 -2.17 -12.54
N PRO A 481 0.95 -3.38 -12.38
CA PRO A 481 1.22 -4.50 -13.27
C PRO A 481 0.49 -4.45 -14.61
N GLY A 482 -0.26 -3.40 -14.91
CA GLY A 482 -1.13 -3.29 -16.08
C GLY A 482 -2.61 -3.36 -15.73
N GLY A 483 -3.44 -3.71 -16.68
CA GLY A 483 -4.87 -3.70 -16.49
C GLY A 483 -5.63 -4.67 -17.37
N TYR A 484 -6.92 -4.55 -17.33
CA TYR A 484 -7.86 -5.45 -17.96
C TYR A 484 -8.66 -4.76 -19.07
N TYR A 485 -8.93 -3.47 -18.91
CA TYR A 485 -9.83 -2.74 -19.80
C TYR A 485 -9.57 -1.24 -19.73
N PHE A 486 -9.60 -0.58 -20.87
CA PHE A 486 -9.70 0.87 -20.99
C PHE A 486 -10.68 1.20 -22.14
N GLY A 487 -11.73 1.95 -21.85
CA GLY A 487 -12.71 2.34 -22.86
C GLY A 487 -14.02 2.81 -22.25
N HIS A 488 -15.06 2.86 -23.08
CA HIS A 488 -16.35 3.39 -22.70
C HIS A 488 -17.23 2.35 -21.99
N ALA A 489 -18.07 2.84 -21.10
CA ALA A 489 -19.03 2.01 -20.39
C ALA A 489 -20.42 2.63 -20.39
N ALA A 490 -21.45 1.80 -20.25
CA ALA A 490 -22.80 2.25 -19.98
C ALA A 490 -23.33 1.61 -18.71
N SER A 491 -24.06 2.37 -17.89
CA SER A 491 -24.73 1.83 -16.72
C SER A 491 -25.90 0.94 -17.15
N VAL A 492 -25.93 -0.27 -16.60
CA VAL A 492 -27.04 -1.22 -16.81
C VAL A 492 -27.96 -1.23 -15.60
N SER A 493 -27.40 -1.00 -14.43
CA SER A 493 -28.05 -0.91 -13.14
C SER A 493 -27.18 -0.04 -12.21
N PRO A 494 -27.62 0.30 -11.00
CA PRO A 494 -26.83 1.18 -10.11
C PRO A 494 -25.40 0.72 -9.87
N ASN A 495 -25.10 -0.57 -9.94
CA ASN A 495 -23.78 -1.14 -9.78
C ASN A 495 -23.36 -2.09 -10.92
N GLY A 496 -24.13 -2.18 -12.00
CA GLY A 496 -23.81 -3.01 -13.16
C GLY A 496 -23.38 -2.18 -14.35
N LEU A 497 -22.32 -2.55 -15.04
CA LEU A 497 -21.76 -1.86 -16.20
C LEU A 497 -21.68 -2.82 -17.38
N SER A 498 -22.14 -2.34 -18.55
CA SER A 498 -21.80 -2.94 -19.85
C SER A 498 -20.52 -2.30 -20.37
N LEU A 499 -19.59 -3.11 -20.85
CA LEU A 499 -18.37 -2.65 -21.49
C LEU A 499 -18.62 -2.52 -22.99
N LEU A 500 -18.30 -1.36 -23.57
CA LEU A 500 -18.61 -1.02 -24.96
C LEU A 500 -17.47 -1.33 -25.92
N ASP A 501 -16.25 -1.32 -25.45
CA ASP A 501 -15.04 -1.57 -26.23
C ASP A 501 -14.45 -2.95 -25.94
N ALA A 502 -13.50 -3.37 -26.76
CA ALA A 502 -12.81 -4.63 -26.53
C ALA A 502 -11.93 -4.55 -25.27
N PRO A 503 -11.70 -5.66 -24.58
CA PRO A 503 -10.76 -5.69 -23.48
C PRO A 503 -9.35 -5.37 -23.96
N ASP A 504 -8.50 -4.96 -23.04
CA ASP A 504 -7.09 -4.75 -23.31
C ASP A 504 -6.45 -6.02 -23.91
N PRO A 505 -5.54 -5.88 -24.87
CA PRO A 505 -4.89 -7.04 -25.49
C PRO A 505 -4.09 -7.90 -24.50
N TYR A 506 -3.88 -7.41 -23.28
CA TYR A 506 -3.17 -8.13 -22.23
C TYR A 506 -3.99 -8.24 -20.93
N PRO A 507 -5.19 -8.83 -20.95
CA PRO A 507 -5.89 -9.09 -19.70
C PRO A 507 -5.00 -9.96 -18.83
N ALA A 508 -4.68 -9.49 -17.62
CA ALA A 508 -3.73 -10.14 -16.73
C ALA A 508 -4.22 -11.53 -16.29
N THR A 509 -5.52 -11.69 -16.14
CA THR A 509 -6.18 -12.97 -15.79
C THR A 509 -7.57 -13.03 -16.40
N PRO A 510 -8.15 -14.22 -16.56
CA PRO A 510 -9.57 -14.35 -16.91
C PRO A 510 -10.51 -13.95 -15.77
N ASP A 511 -10.02 -13.83 -14.57
CA ASP A 511 -10.79 -13.40 -13.38
C ASP A 511 -10.45 -11.95 -13.04
N TRP A 512 -11.45 -11.08 -13.14
CA TRP A 512 -11.33 -9.66 -12.85
C TRP A 512 -11.82 -9.29 -11.45
N ALA A 513 -12.24 -10.25 -10.65
CA ALA A 513 -12.72 -10.00 -9.29
C ALA A 513 -11.67 -9.26 -8.44
N GLY A 514 -12.11 -8.23 -7.73
CA GLY A 514 -11.26 -7.37 -6.91
C GLY A 514 -10.51 -6.26 -7.67
N ALA A 515 -10.47 -6.29 -9.02
CA ALA A 515 -9.87 -5.22 -9.80
C ALA A 515 -10.60 -3.88 -9.57
N MET A 516 -9.87 -2.78 -9.61
CA MET A 516 -10.42 -1.45 -9.42
C MET A 516 -10.94 -0.88 -10.74
N VAL A 517 -12.16 -0.41 -10.74
CA VAL A 517 -12.80 0.33 -11.82
C VAL A 517 -12.70 1.81 -11.51
N MET A 518 -11.95 2.57 -12.29
CA MET A 518 -11.79 4.01 -12.12
C MET A 518 -12.46 4.74 -13.29
N VAL A 519 -13.36 5.67 -12.99
CA VAL A 519 -14.01 6.51 -14.01
C VAL A 519 -13.09 7.66 -14.33
N VAL A 520 -12.42 7.61 -15.46
CA VAL A 520 -11.32 8.53 -15.80
C VAL A 520 -11.79 9.74 -16.61
N ASN A 521 -12.94 9.65 -17.28
CA ASN A 521 -13.49 10.73 -18.09
C ASN A 521 -15.02 10.65 -18.20
N GLY A 522 -15.64 11.72 -18.70
CA GLY A 522 -17.09 11.79 -18.92
C GLY A 522 -17.88 11.84 -17.62
N ARG A 523 -19.16 11.41 -17.68
CA ARG A 523 -20.05 11.44 -16.52
C ARG A 523 -19.53 10.56 -15.39
N GLY A 524 -19.45 11.11 -14.19
CA GLY A 524 -18.98 10.42 -13.00
C GLY A 524 -17.45 10.32 -12.88
N SER A 525 -16.69 11.04 -13.71
CA SER A 525 -15.22 11.08 -13.64
C SER A 525 -14.72 11.42 -12.22
N GLY A 526 -13.75 10.63 -11.72
CA GLY A 526 -13.20 10.74 -10.37
C GLY A 526 -13.77 9.74 -9.36
N GLN A 527 -14.82 8.99 -9.72
CA GLN A 527 -15.34 7.88 -8.92
C GLN A 527 -14.57 6.58 -9.17
N TYR A 528 -14.66 5.65 -8.24
CA TYR A 528 -14.15 4.29 -8.40
C TYR A 528 -14.97 3.28 -7.60
N GLY A 529 -14.84 2.02 -7.97
CA GLY A 529 -15.40 0.86 -7.28
C GLY A 529 -14.56 -0.38 -7.59
N ARG A 530 -14.92 -1.53 -7.07
CA ARG A 530 -14.23 -2.79 -7.35
C ARG A 530 -15.14 -3.74 -8.10
N VAL A 531 -14.56 -4.56 -8.96
CA VAL A 531 -15.27 -5.65 -9.64
C VAL A 531 -15.65 -6.71 -8.63
N ALA A 532 -16.94 -6.87 -8.37
CA ALA A 532 -17.47 -7.96 -7.56
C ALA A 532 -17.72 -9.22 -8.41
N ALA A 533 -18.13 -9.04 -9.68
CA ALA A 533 -18.32 -10.12 -10.62
C ALA A 533 -18.05 -9.66 -12.06
N PHE A 534 -17.55 -10.57 -12.87
CA PHE A 534 -17.31 -10.37 -14.30
C PHE A 534 -18.00 -11.46 -15.11
N ALA A 535 -18.72 -11.06 -16.15
CA ALA A 535 -19.34 -11.97 -17.11
C ALA A 535 -18.89 -11.60 -18.52
N SER A 536 -18.33 -12.59 -19.22
CA SER A 536 -17.94 -12.47 -20.63
C SER A 536 -18.80 -13.42 -21.46
N THR A 537 -19.75 -12.84 -22.20
CA THR A 537 -20.50 -13.55 -23.24
C THR A 537 -20.29 -12.77 -24.53
N PRO A 538 -19.28 -13.09 -25.33
CA PRO A 538 -18.98 -12.33 -26.56
C PRO A 538 -20.21 -12.15 -27.45
N PRO A 539 -20.46 -10.98 -28.02
CA PRO A 539 -19.65 -9.75 -27.95
C PRO A 539 -19.89 -8.86 -26.73
N LYS A 540 -20.65 -9.32 -25.74
CA LYS A 540 -21.02 -8.54 -24.56
C LYS A 540 -20.16 -8.93 -23.36
N MET A 541 -19.59 -7.92 -22.73
CA MET A 541 -18.92 -8.03 -21.45
C MET A 541 -19.63 -7.15 -20.44
N SER A 542 -19.77 -7.63 -19.21
CA SER A 542 -20.35 -6.85 -18.12
C SER A 542 -19.64 -7.12 -16.81
N ILE A 543 -19.63 -6.12 -15.95
CA ILE A 543 -19.12 -6.21 -14.59
C ILE A 543 -20.20 -5.78 -13.61
N THR A 544 -20.15 -6.35 -12.42
CA THR A 544 -20.89 -5.87 -11.26
C THR A 544 -19.88 -5.25 -10.29
N LEU A 545 -20.17 -4.07 -9.80
CA LEU A 545 -19.35 -3.38 -8.80
C LEU A 545 -19.76 -3.82 -7.39
N ASP A 546 -18.81 -3.75 -6.45
CA ASP A 546 -19.01 -3.99 -5.02
C ASP A 546 -20.01 -3.02 -4.37
N ARG A 547 -20.20 -1.84 -5.00
CA ARG A 547 -21.11 -0.79 -4.55
C ARG A 547 -21.65 0.01 -5.73
N ALA A 548 -22.80 0.64 -5.53
CA ALA A 548 -23.33 1.60 -6.48
C ALA A 548 -22.43 2.85 -6.52
N LEU A 549 -22.20 3.37 -7.72
CA LEU A 549 -21.54 4.66 -7.88
C LEU A 549 -22.51 5.79 -7.50
N GLN A 550 -21.98 6.85 -6.90
CA GLN A 550 -22.78 8.01 -6.44
C GLN A 550 -23.42 8.73 -7.62
N VAL A 551 -22.69 8.90 -8.71
CA VAL A 551 -23.19 9.45 -9.97
C VAL A 551 -23.27 8.30 -10.98
N PRO A 552 -24.48 7.99 -11.52
CA PRO A 552 -24.64 6.97 -12.53
C PRO A 552 -23.86 7.29 -13.80
N LEU A 553 -23.23 6.28 -14.38
CA LEU A 553 -22.49 6.41 -15.63
C LEU A 553 -23.42 6.46 -16.85
N ASP A 554 -22.91 6.96 -17.96
CA ASP A 554 -23.55 6.93 -19.27
C ASP A 554 -22.52 6.65 -20.37
N ARG A 555 -22.94 6.79 -21.63
CA ARG A 555 -22.07 6.51 -22.78
C ARG A 555 -20.88 7.48 -22.95
N THR A 556 -20.86 8.58 -22.22
CA THR A 556 -19.71 9.50 -22.17
C THR A 556 -18.66 9.05 -21.17
N SER A 557 -19.04 8.15 -20.26
CA SER A 557 -18.16 7.66 -19.21
C SER A 557 -17.09 6.74 -19.79
N GLU A 558 -15.84 7.09 -19.55
CA GLU A 558 -14.67 6.30 -19.90
C GLU A 558 -14.03 5.76 -18.64
N ILE A 559 -13.75 4.48 -18.63
CA ILE A 559 -13.22 3.78 -17.45
C ILE A 559 -11.92 3.07 -17.75
N THR A 560 -11.11 2.89 -16.73
CA THR A 560 -10.03 1.91 -16.72
C THR A 560 -10.28 0.87 -15.64
N ILE A 561 -9.96 -0.39 -15.93
CA ILE A 561 -10.03 -1.49 -14.96
C ILE A 561 -8.62 -2.00 -14.74
N VAL A 562 -8.10 -1.83 -13.54
CA VAL A 562 -6.69 -2.02 -13.20
C VAL A 562 -6.52 -2.77 -11.88
N GLN A 563 -5.35 -3.32 -11.68
CA GLN A 563 -4.88 -3.77 -10.37
C GLN A 563 -4.30 -2.57 -9.61
N ALA A 564 -5.16 -1.75 -9.02
CA ALA A 564 -4.71 -0.56 -8.32
C ALA A 564 -4.09 -0.89 -6.96
N GLN A 565 -3.07 -0.13 -6.61
CA GLN A 565 -2.47 -0.13 -5.28
C GLN A 565 -3.13 0.97 -4.45
N GLU A 566 -3.63 0.64 -3.26
CA GLU A 566 -4.46 1.56 -2.48
C GLU A 566 -3.93 1.73 -1.06
N ASN A 567 -4.03 2.97 -0.54
CA ASN A 567 -3.81 3.28 0.89
C ASN A 567 -2.43 2.87 1.42
N TYR A 568 -1.37 3.30 0.76
CA TYR A 568 -0.03 3.18 1.32
C TYR A 568 0.25 4.38 2.24
N LEU A 569 0.74 4.09 3.44
CA LEU A 569 1.25 5.07 4.40
C LEU A 569 2.77 4.91 4.48
N ILE A 570 3.50 5.79 3.81
CA ILE A 570 4.96 5.79 3.75
C ILE A 570 5.43 6.93 4.62
N VAL A 571 5.71 6.66 5.90
CA VAL A 571 5.83 7.71 6.90
C VAL A 571 7.06 7.55 7.79
N ASP A 572 7.69 8.67 8.11
CA ASP A 572 8.83 8.74 9.05
C ASP A 572 10.01 7.81 8.69
N ASN A 573 10.23 7.52 7.41
CA ASN A 573 11.37 6.73 6.96
C ASN A 573 12.59 7.61 6.66
N SER A 574 13.78 7.00 6.73
CA SER A 574 15.04 7.58 6.26
C SER A 574 15.50 6.89 4.98
N PHE A 575 15.78 7.68 3.95
CA PHE A 575 16.34 7.22 2.67
C PHE A 575 17.70 7.87 2.46
N GLU A 576 18.74 7.06 2.27
CA GLU A 576 20.10 7.54 2.11
C GLU A 576 20.82 6.76 1.00
N ASP A 577 21.45 7.47 0.08
CA ASP A 577 22.18 6.85 -1.03
C ASP A 577 21.33 5.81 -1.79
N THR A 578 20.15 6.22 -2.20
CA THR A 578 19.27 5.41 -3.07
C THR A 578 18.98 6.20 -4.34
N GLY A 579 18.48 5.54 -5.38
CA GLY A 579 17.91 6.26 -6.53
C GLY A 579 16.58 6.91 -6.12
N VAL A 580 15.46 6.30 -6.49
CA VAL A 580 14.14 6.75 -6.02
C VAL A 580 13.94 6.34 -4.55
N ALA A 581 13.59 7.31 -3.71
CA ALA A 581 13.26 7.02 -2.31
C ALA A 581 11.92 6.28 -2.19
N ALA A 582 10.86 6.91 -2.69
CA ALA A 582 9.55 6.25 -2.79
C ALA A 582 8.74 6.82 -3.96
N GLN A 583 8.06 5.95 -4.69
CA GLN A 583 7.20 6.36 -5.80
C GLN A 583 5.92 5.56 -5.93
N SER A 584 4.86 6.25 -6.36
CA SER A 584 3.69 5.65 -7.00
C SER A 584 3.95 5.61 -8.51
N TYR A 585 4.07 4.42 -9.08
CA TYR A 585 4.41 4.22 -10.49
C TYR A 585 3.24 3.55 -11.23
N GLY A 586 2.24 4.35 -11.54
CA GLY A 586 0.96 3.91 -12.10
C GLY A 586 0.07 3.17 -11.11
N THR A 587 -1.23 3.19 -11.34
CA THR A 587 -2.29 2.51 -10.58
C THR A 587 -2.31 2.80 -9.06
N GLY A 588 -1.75 3.94 -8.64
CA GLY A 588 -1.77 4.35 -7.22
C GLY A 588 -3.07 5.07 -6.84
N LEU A 589 -3.62 4.77 -5.66
CA LEU A 589 -4.78 5.46 -5.11
C LEU A 589 -4.62 5.74 -3.61
N GLY A 590 -4.72 7.01 -3.23
CA GLY A 590 -4.80 7.40 -1.82
C GLY A 590 -3.50 7.22 -1.02
N HIS A 591 -2.33 7.22 -1.67
CA HIS A 591 -1.05 7.11 -0.98
C HIS A 591 -0.70 8.39 -0.22
N VAL A 592 -0.06 8.20 0.92
CA VAL A 592 0.54 9.27 1.73
C VAL A 592 2.03 9.02 1.88
N ILE A 593 2.84 9.99 1.48
CA ILE A 593 4.29 10.01 1.65
C ILE A 593 4.60 11.19 2.58
N ALA A 594 4.80 10.95 3.88
CA ALA A 594 4.84 12.03 4.85
C ALA A 594 5.94 11.90 5.91
N GLY A 595 6.53 13.03 6.30
CA GLY A 595 7.51 13.09 7.38
C GLY A 595 8.82 12.35 7.10
N ASN A 596 9.08 11.93 5.86
CA ASN A 596 10.27 11.17 5.52
C ASN A 596 11.49 12.10 5.39
N ARG A 597 12.66 11.54 5.70
CA ARG A 597 13.95 12.18 5.50
C ARG A 597 14.67 11.54 4.32
N SER A 598 15.18 12.34 3.42
CA SER A 598 15.88 11.88 2.22
C SER A 598 17.21 12.58 2.04
N THR A 599 18.28 11.85 1.76
CA THR A 599 19.62 12.37 1.54
C THR A 599 20.27 11.63 0.39
N ARG A 600 20.72 12.36 -0.62
CA ARG A 600 21.35 11.81 -1.84
C ARG A 600 20.47 10.75 -2.52
N THR A 601 19.23 11.15 -2.84
CA THR A 601 18.27 10.35 -3.58
C THR A 601 17.60 11.17 -4.67
N SER A 602 16.86 10.52 -5.59
CA SER A 602 15.95 11.20 -6.51
C SER A 602 14.61 11.58 -5.85
N GLY A 603 14.41 11.28 -4.57
CA GLY A 603 13.28 11.74 -3.76
C GLY A 603 11.97 10.98 -3.99
N PHE A 604 10.85 11.72 -4.07
CA PHE A 604 9.49 11.18 -4.00
C PHE A 604 8.70 11.46 -5.28
N ALA A 605 7.99 10.46 -5.81
CA ALA A 605 7.28 10.62 -7.06
C ALA A 605 5.85 10.08 -7.05
N ALA A 606 4.97 10.77 -7.79
CA ALA A 606 3.62 10.32 -8.15
C ALA A 606 3.51 10.32 -9.68
N ILE A 607 3.51 9.15 -10.28
CA ILE A 607 3.57 8.96 -11.74
C ILE A 607 2.35 8.17 -12.21
N GLY A 608 1.66 8.73 -13.19
CA GLY A 608 0.63 8.01 -13.95
C GLY A 608 1.20 7.54 -15.28
N LEU A 609 0.88 6.34 -15.71
CA LEU A 609 1.45 5.69 -16.87
C LEU A 609 0.40 5.37 -17.93
N SER A 610 0.78 5.50 -19.20
CA SER A 610 0.06 4.90 -20.32
C SER A 610 0.93 3.89 -21.08
N TYR A 611 1.71 3.15 -20.34
CA TYR A 611 2.65 2.18 -20.84
C TYR A 611 2.00 0.80 -20.85
N GLY A 612 1.68 0.32 -22.03
CA GLY A 612 0.96 -0.95 -22.23
C GLY A 612 -0.51 -0.94 -21.78
N HIS A 613 -0.91 -0.06 -20.85
CA HIS A 613 -2.26 0.10 -20.35
C HIS A 613 -2.45 1.50 -19.74
N PHE A 614 -3.69 1.94 -19.52
CA PHE A 614 -3.99 3.21 -18.86
C PHE A 614 -3.97 3.05 -17.35
N GLN A 615 -2.91 3.53 -16.71
CA GLN A 615 -2.57 3.29 -15.30
C GLN A 615 -2.50 4.60 -14.52
N PRO A 616 -3.62 5.10 -13.98
CA PRO A 616 -3.66 6.38 -13.29
C PRO A 616 -3.05 6.33 -11.88
N SER A 617 -2.63 7.51 -11.38
CA SER A 617 -2.27 7.74 -9.98
C SER A 617 -3.11 8.89 -9.43
N TRP A 618 -3.96 8.61 -8.44
CA TRP A 618 -4.93 9.55 -7.89
C TRP A 618 -4.80 9.72 -6.38
N ARG A 619 -5.10 10.95 -5.90
CA ARG A 619 -5.22 11.26 -4.46
C ARG A 619 -3.94 10.99 -3.69
N ILE A 620 -2.80 11.33 -4.29
CA ILE A 620 -1.48 11.15 -3.67
C ILE A 620 -1.14 12.39 -2.87
N GLN A 621 -0.63 12.22 -1.66
CA GLN A 621 -0.23 13.31 -0.79
C GLN A 621 1.25 13.16 -0.42
N ILE A 622 2.06 14.18 -0.70
CA ILE A 622 3.49 14.28 -0.37
C ILE A 622 3.65 15.43 0.61
N LEU A 623 3.76 15.10 1.91
CA LEU A 623 3.56 16.04 3.02
C LEU A 623 4.77 16.08 3.94
N ASP A 624 5.21 17.28 4.32
CA ASP A 624 6.16 17.50 5.42
C ASP A 624 7.46 16.67 5.35
N ASN A 625 7.89 16.29 4.14
CA ASN A 625 9.14 15.57 3.96
C ASN A 625 10.34 16.52 3.97
N HIS A 626 11.48 16.02 4.43
CA HIS A 626 12.73 16.77 4.45
C HIS A 626 13.76 16.13 3.51
N ILE A 627 14.06 16.82 2.41
CA ILE A 627 15.08 16.43 1.44
C ILE A 627 16.30 17.31 1.68
N LEU A 628 17.36 16.75 2.27
CA LEU A 628 18.56 17.48 2.65
C LEU A 628 19.46 17.75 1.46
N GLU A 629 19.67 16.73 0.63
CA GLU A 629 20.50 16.79 -0.56
C GLU A 629 19.82 15.93 -1.61
N GLY A 630 19.39 16.56 -2.70
CA GLY A 630 18.73 15.89 -3.80
C GLY A 630 19.67 15.64 -4.97
N ASN A 631 19.18 14.91 -5.96
CA ASN A 631 19.70 14.89 -7.33
C ASN A 631 21.16 14.47 -7.52
N VAL A 632 21.71 13.67 -6.62
CA VAL A 632 23.10 13.19 -6.71
C VAL A 632 23.24 12.07 -7.74
N TYR A 633 22.20 11.29 -7.92
CA TYR A 633 22.17 10.21 -8.92
C TYR A 633 21.58 10.72 -10.23
N ARG A 634 22.33 11.54 -10.92
CA ARG A 634 22.04 11.79 -12.33
C ARG A 634 22.18 10.47 -13.05
N ALA A 635 21.08 10.01 -13.57
CA ALA A 635 20.86 8.88 -14.44
C ALA A 635 22.10 8.10 -14.91
N GLY A 636 21.94 6.80 -15.04
CA GLY A 636 22.79 5.93 -15.82
C GLY A 636 22.92 6.38 -17.30
N PRO A 637 23.14 5.45 -18.23
CA PRO A 637 23.33 5.78 -19.65
C PRO A 637 22.17 6.57 -20.30
N ASP A 638 20.97 6.48 -19.72
CA ASP A 638 19.78 7.21 -20.19
C ASP A 638 19.65 8.57 -19.48
N ARG A 639 20.63 9.43 -19.66
CA ARG A 639 20.70 10.76 -19.05
C ARG A 639 19.54 11.70 -19.37
N ASP A 640 18.74 11.34 -20.34
CA ASP A 640 17.59 12.12 -20.80
C ASP A 640 16.29 11.81 -20.07
N VAL A 641 16.30 10.90 -19.11
CA VAL A 641 15.13 10.62 -18.27
C VAL A 641 15.04 11.71 -17.20
N ILE A 642 14.21 12.68 -17.46
CA ILE A 642 13.92 13.84 -16.59
C ILE A 642 13.53 13.42 -15.16
N SER A 643 12.97 12.23 -15.00
CA SER A 643 12.57 11.65 -13.72
C SER A 643 13.66 11.58 -12.67
N ASN A 644 14.92 11.71 -13.03
CA ASN A 644 16.04 11.66 -12.11
C ASN A 644 16.55 13.04 -11.67
N GLU A 645 15.89 14.12 -12.07
CA GLU A 645 16.32 15.47 -11.75
C GLU A 645 15.48 16.16 -10.67
N ALA A 646 14.22 15.79 -10.52
CA ALA A 646 13.34 16.36 -9.51
C ALA A 646 13.34 15.55 -8.22
N SER A 647 13.31 16.25 -7.10
CA SER A 647 13.28 15.63 -5.78
C SER A 647 11.86 15.39 -5.27
N ILE A 648 10.89 16.14 -5.77
CA ILE A 648 9.46 15.82 -5.69
C ILE A 648 8.91 15.92 -7.11
N PHE A 649 8.31 14.84 -7.58
CA PHE A 649 7.98 14.68 -8.97
C PHE A 649 6.55 14.17 -9.16
N VAL A 650 5.72 14.96 -9.84
CA VAL A 650 4.34 14.58 -10.20
C VAL A 650 4.24 14.57 -11.72
N ARG A 651 4.01 13.42 -12.33
CA ARG A 651 4.11 13.29 -13.78
C ARG A 651 3.07 12.37 -14.42
N ALA A 652 2.56 12.81 -15.56
CA ALA A 652 1.91 11.93 -16.52
C ALA A 652 2.92 11.45 -17.56
N ASN A 653 3.23 10.16 -17.54
CA ASN A 653 4.12 9.57 -18.53
C ASN A 653 3.32 9.19 -19.79
N GLN A 654 3.00 10.18 -20.61
CA GLN A 654 2.30 10.06 -21.89
C GLN A 654 3.26 10.27 -23.05
N ASN A 655 2.87 9.79 -24.20
CA ASN A 655 3.56 10.01 -25.47
C ASN A 655 2.58 10.48 -26.56
N ALA A 656 3.05 10.74 -27.77
CA ALA A 656 2.23 11.22 -28.86
C ALA A 656 1.06 10.27 -29.23
N THR A 657 1.21 8.97 -28.99
CA THR A 657 0.16 7.97 -29.28
C THR A 657 -0.96 7.97 -28.25
N THR A 658 -0.72 8.57 -27.09
CA THR A 658 -1.68 8.69 -26.00
C THR A 658 -2.24 10.11 -25.84
N ALA A 659 -1.90 11.02 -26.74
CA ALA A 659 -2.46 12.37 -26.80
C ALA A 659 -3.99 12.32 -26.93
N GLY A 660 -4.70 13.16 -26.18
CA GLY A 660 -6.16 13.19 -26.14
C GLY A 660 -6.81 12.22 -25.16
N ARG A 661 -6.05 11.35 -24.50
CA ARG A 661 -6.56 10.52 -23.39
C ARG A 661 -6.79 11.37 -22.12
N PRO A 662 -7.62 10.89 -21.20
CA PRO A 662 -7.87 11.57 -19.92
C PRO A 662 -6.58 11.80 -19.11
N PRO A 663 -6.58 12.70 -18.11
CA PRO A 663 -5.45 12.87 -17.21
C PRO A 663 -5.13 11.59 -16.46
N LEU A 664 -3.85 11.22 -16.45
CA LEU A 664 -3.33 10.08 -15.73
C LEU A 664 -3.15 10.36 -14.24
N VAL A 665 -2.85 11.61 -13.89
CA VAL A 665 -2.62 12.00 -12.49
C VAL A 665 -3.66 13.03 -12.06
N GLN A 666 -4.32 12.78 -10.93
CA GLN A 666 -5.36 13.67 -10.41
C GLN A 666 -5.31 13.78 -8.89
N ALA A 667 -5.66 14.97 -8.39
CA ALA A 667 -5.84 15.22 -6.97
C ALA A 667 -4.56 14.95 -6.15
N VAL A 668 -3.48 15.68 -6.47
CA VAL A 668 -2.19 15.55 -5.77
C VAL A 668 -1.95 16.76 -4.88
N ILE A 669 -1.50 16.50 -3.67
CA ILE A 669 -1.09 17.52 -2.69
C ILE A 669 0.41 17.40 -2.45
N VAL A 670 1.13 18.48 -2.67
CA VAL A 670 2.55 18.64 -2.32
C VAL A 670 2.66 19.80 -1.34
N ARG A 671 2.79 19.50 -0.05
CA ARG A 671 2.68 20.51 1.00
C ARG A 671 3.68 20.35 2.12
N GLY A 672 4.20 21.48 2.63
CA GLY A 672 5.02 21.53 3.83
C GLY A 672 6.41 20.91 3.67
N ASN A 673 6.80 20.53 2.47
CA ASN A 673 8.08 19.87 2.26
C ASN A 673 9.23 20.88 2.31
N ARG A 674 10.34 20.44 2.90
CA ARG A 674 11.59 21.19 2.95
C ARG A 674 12.63 20.52 2.07
N LEU A 675 13.14 21.27 1.10
CA LEU A 675 14.17 20.86 0.15
C LEU A 675 15.38 21.77 0.34
N ASP A 676 16.47 21.26 0.92
CA ASP A 676 17.59 22.12 1.32
C ASP A 676 18.58 22.37 0.19
N GLN A 677 19.12 21.32 -0.44
CA GLN A 677 20.23 21.46 -1.38
C GLN A 677 20.01 20.68 -2.66
N ASP A 678 20.22 21.34 -3.79
CA ASP A 678 20.17 20.80 -5.16
C ASP A 678 18.90 19.98 -5.45
N ALA A 679 17.80 20.41 -4.86
CA ALA A 679 16.51 19.75 -4.92
C ALA A 679 15.46 20.69 -5.50
N HIS A 680 14.47 20.15 -6.22
CA HIS A 680 13.37 20.93 -6.76
C HIS A 680 12.06 20.14 -6.85
N ILE A 681 10.97 20.84 -7.12
CA ILE A 681 9.65 20.28 -7.33
C ILE A 681 9.29 20.43 -8.80
N GLU A 682 8.89 19.35 -9.46
CA GLU A 682 8.41 19.36 -10.83
C GLU A 682 7.01 18.74 -10.94
N ILE A 683 6.10 19.46 -11.58
CA ILE A 683 4.77 18.98 -11.92
C ILE A 683 4.68 18.99 -13.45
N ALA A 684 4.66 17.81 -14.07
CA ALA A 684 4.79 17.66 -15.52
C ALA A 684 3.61 16.87 -16.11
N GLY A 685 2.82 17.56 -16.95
CA GLY A 685 1.81 16.95 -17.81
C GLY A 685 2.36 16.71 -19.22
N PHE A 686 1.51 16.29 -20.14
CA PHE A 686 1.92 16.03 -21.51
C PHE A 686 1.93 17.31 -22.37
N SER A 687 0.79 17.98 -22.44
CA SER A 687 0.66 19.24 -23.19
C SER A 687 -0.57 20.03 -22.74
N ALA A 688 -0.62 21.31 -23.06
CA ALA A 688 -1.77 22.17 -22.75
C ALA A 688 -3.07 21.72 -23.45
N ALA A 689 -2.96 21.17 -24.67
CA ALA A 689 -4.10 20.66 -25.42
C ALA A 689 -4.65 19.31 -24.89
N SER A 690 -3.80 18.56 -24.19
CA SER A 690 -4.16 17.28 -23.58
C SER A 690 -3.45 17.19 -22.22
N PRO A 691 -4.02 17.83 -21.18
CA PRO A 691 -3.41 17.81 -19.84
C PRO A 691 -3.33 16.40 -19.29
N GLY A 692 -2.14 15.94 -18.96
CA GLY A 692 -1.91 14.63 -18.35
C GLY A 692 -2.03 14.64 -16.84
N VAL A 693 -1.93 15.83 -16.22
CA VAL A 693 -2.02 16.07 -14.79
C VAL A 693 -3.09 17.10 -14.50
N ARG A 694 -3.90 16.93 -13.46
CA ARG A 694 -4.91 17.89 -13.04
C ARG A 694 -5.12 17.90 -11.54
N ASP A 695 -5.69 19.02 -11.06
CA ASP A 695 -6.10 19.19 -9.66
C ASP A 695 -4.95 18.97 -8.69
N VAL A 696 -3.93 19.82 -8.80
CA VAL A 696 -2.74 19.77 -7.95
C VAL A 696 -2.69 20.98 -7.02
N VAL A 697 -2.34 20.76 -5.77
CA VAL A 697 -2.03 21.83 -4.80
C VAL A 697 -0.56 21.71 -4.41
N VAL A 698 0.20 22.79 -4.62
CA VAL A 698 1.61 22.90 -4.23
C VAL A 698 1.72 24.09 -3.27
N GLU A 699 1.81 23.83 -1.98
CA GLU A 699 1.78 24.92 -1.01
C GLU A 699 2.70 24.74 0.20
N ALA A 700 3.14 25.86 0.74
CA ALA A 700 3.95 25.93 1.96
C ALA A 700 5.25 25.10 1.89
N ASN A 701 5.79 24.86 0.69
CA ASN A 701 7.08 24.20 0.53
C ASN A 701 8.22 25.22 0.61
N THR A 702 9.33 24.83 1.21
CA THR A 702 10.56 25.61 1.23
C THR A 702 11.59 24.93 0.33
N ILE A 703 12.06 25.64 -0.68
CA ILE A 703 13.07 25.18 -1.62
C ILE A 703 14.31 26.02 -1.44
N GLY A 704 15.39 25.41 -0.94
CA GLY A 704 16.67 26.07 -0.69
C GLY A 704 17.45 26.31 -1.98
N ALA A 705 18.75 26.08 -1.95
CA ALA A 705 19.62 26.33 -3.11
C ALA A 705 19.30 25.38 -4.26
N SER A 706 18.58 25.85 -5.28
CA SER A 706 18.16 25.07 -6.43
C SER A 706 18.39 25.81 -7.74
N ARG A 707 18.68 25.06 -8.81
CA ARG A 707 18.76 25.59 -10.18
C ARG A 707 17.39 25.82 -10.82
N VAL A 708 16.39 25.07 -10.39
CA VAL A 708 15.06 25.00 -11.00
C VAL A 708 14.00 25.64 -10.08
N GLY A 709 13.98 25.31 -8.81
CA GLY A 709 12.95 25.76 -7.87
C GLY A 709 11.65 24.97 -8.02
N LEU A 710 10.53 25.64 -8.24
CA LEU A 710 9.24 25.02 -8.56
C LEU A 710 8.99 25.14 -10.07
N LEU A 711 8.87 24.03 -10.75
CA LEU A 711 8.54 23.94 -12.16
C LEU A 711 7.16 23.31 -12.35
N VAL A 712 6.26 24.01 -13.03
CA VAL A 712 4.95 23.48 -13.44
C VAL A 712 4.80 23.69 -14.95
N ASP A 713 4.63 22.62 -15.71
CA ASP A 713 4.54 22.68 -17.14
C ASP A 713 3.11 23.04 -17.65
N ARG A 714 2.96 23.23 -18.97
CA ARG A 714 1.69 23.61 -19.60
C ARG A 714 0.69 22.46 -19.66
N GLY A 715 1.10 21.22 -19.40
CA GLY A 715 0.24 20.03 -19.39
C GLY A 715 -0.45 19.78 -18.06
N VAL A 716 -0.43 20.77 -17.15
CA VAL A 716 -1.05 20.66 -15.82
C VAL A 716 -2.28 21.57 -15.75
N ALA A 717 -3.46 20.97 -15.61
CA ALA A 717 -4.72 21.68 -15.48
C ALA A 717 -5.13 21.85 -14.02
N SER A 718 -5.75 23.02 -13.72
CA SER A 718 -6.34 23.26 -12.38
C SER A 718 -5.34 23.08 -11.22
N TRP A 719 -4.14 23.62 -11.34
CA TRP A 719 -3.17 23.62 -10.24
C TRP A 719 -3.21 24.93 -9.45
N LEU A 720 -2.87 24.87 -8.19
CA LEU A 720 -2.80 26.01 -7.28
C LEU A 720 -1.45 26.00 -6.53
N GLY A 721 -0.66 27.06 -6.71
CA GLY A 721 0.56 27.30 -5.96
C GLY A 721 0.33 28.39 -4.89
N ARG A 722 0.67 28.12 -3.63
CA ARG A 722 0.56 29.09 -2.52
C ARG A 722 1.69 28.94 -1.53
N ARG A 723 2.19 30.08 -1.01
CA ARG A 723 3.15 30.15 0.10
C ARG A 723 4.41 29.28 -0.08
N ASN A 724 4.78 28.95 -1.31
CA ASN A 724 6.07 28.33 -1.57
C ASN A 724 7.18 29.36 -1.49
N VAL A 725 8.28 29.03 -0.83
CA VAL A 725 9.44 29.90 -0.66
C VAL A 725 10.64 29.31 -1.40
N GLU A 726 11.21 30.07 -2.31
CA GLU A 726 12.49 29.76 -2.97
C GLU A 726 13.58 30.64 -2.38
N GLU A 727 14.50 30.08 -1.60
CA GLU A 727 15.50 30.87 -0.86
C GLU A 727 16.63 31.37 -1.77
N ARG A 728 17.07 30.58 -2.75
CA ARG A 728 18.12 30.97 -3.70
C ARG A 728 18.03 30.24 -5.02
N ARG A 729 18.25 30.93 -6.13
CA ARG A 729 18.54 30.31 -7.42
C ARG A 729 20.05 30.25 -7.63
N ILE A 730 20.59 29.07 -7.92
CA ILE A 730 21.97 28.91 -8.32
C ILE A 730 22.06 29.34 -9.80
N SER A 731 22.79 30.39 -10.11
CA SER A 731 23.04 30.79 -11.51
C SER A 731 23.77 29.65 -12.24
N LYS A 732 23.38 29.44 -13.49
CA LYS A 732 24.02 28.46 -14.38
C LYS A 732 25.49 28.74 -14.57
#